data_e82f193f79cccede57e9ff623823cf0a
#
_entry.id   e82f193f79cccede57e9ff623823cf0a
#
_cell.length_a   1.000
_cell.length_b   1.000
_cell.length_c   1.000
_cell.angle_alpha   90.00
_cell.angle_beta   90.00
_cell.angle_gamma   90.00
#
_symmetry.space_group_name_H-M   'P 1'
#
loop_
_entity.id
_entity.type
_entity.pdbx_description
1 polymer ?
#
loop_
_entity_poly.entity_id
_entity_poly.type
_entity_poly.pdbx_seq_one_letter_code
_entity_poly.pdbx_strand_id
1 'polypeptide(L)'
;MKKRAIDPALKKVLQDFSLSYQAKRRAALEGYDFEELRTRLAALKDAALARNDELLARFEASARAHGSVVLRARDGAEANAAILKICREHGIQKMVKAKSMVSEETGLNDFLAAHGIAARETDLGEWIVQLAAGRPTHMVMPAIHLTRGDVAAIFTRALGRAVPDDIPALVRIARGEMRKEIFAAQAGLTGANALIADSGAILLVTNEGNGRLVTTIPPVHVVLASIEKVVPSTGEALDLLKILPRNATGQNITSYVSFIAGPHRAAQYIVLLDNHRSEMATDPVFREALRCVKCSACLNVCPVYQLLGGGEYSHIYMGGIGTLFTAWIHGLDKSKALAKYCLRCHRCEAFCAAKIPIADLITALAERLNSETGKAAWKRLAFDGVMGRPVLQQVAFSAARTARKAVGRKDGFARRLPAWMEKYDRFRALPAPAAKSFTSLFKKEFGKAGVMGLSSKGAVTIYGGCLIEHFYPEIGMAAARVLSRLDYEVKAGPGLCCGFPPSNAGFRKASGKAFGALLRAMESESPVVTLCPTCATMLAKRGPEIDGSEKAKALAARIIPFGRFIAEKELAAVANRKGTALPTGLAITYHDSCHHKNLLAAEKDSRRVIEAAMGTTVVEMDEPDKCCGFAGTFCVDNPEISAGLLADKLAAIEKTGAGIVAMDCPGCLLQIRGGCRRSGLAVRAAHTAELLDEFLTDGLTSGGRLLR
;
A
#
# COMPACT_ATOMS: atom_id res chain seq x y z
N MET A 1 -14.35 -13.58 -15.67
CA MET A 1 -13.42 -13.53 -14.52
C MET A 1 -13.85 -14.61 -13.53
N LYS A 2 -12.97 -15.57 -13.22
CA LYS A 2 -13.24 -16.57 -12.17
C LYS A 2 -13.53 -15.83 -10.86
N LYS A 3 -14.58 -16.20 -10.11
CA LYS A 3 -14.81 -15.74 -8.74
C LYS A 3 -13.56 -16.08 -7.92
N ARG A 4 -12.86 -15.09 -7.44
CA ARG A 4 -11.71 -15.29 -6.55
C ARG A 4 -12.24 -15.51 -5.15
N ALA A 5 -12.14 -16.74 -4.68
CA ALA A 5 -12.44 -17.04 -3.29
C ALA A 5 -11.27 -16.57 -2.42
N ILE A 6 -11.55 -15.72 -1.44
CA ILE A 6 -10.59 -15.41 -0.38
C ILE A 6 -10.51 -16.66 0.49
N ASP A 7 -9.31 -17.24 0.59
CA ASP A 7 -9.07 -18.38 1.49
C ASP A 7 -9.03 -17.88 2.95
N PRO A 8 -9.97 -18.29 3.80
CA PRO A 8 -10.03 -17.81 5.18
C PRO A 8 -8.82 -18.24 6.03
N ALA A 9 -8.23 -19.40 5.75
CA ALA A 9 -7.08 -19.92 6.50
C ALA A 9 -5.83 -19.11 6.14
N LEU A 10 -5.54 -18.94 4.86
CA LEU A 10 -4.45 -18.10 4.38
C LEU A 10 -4.58 -16.66 4.88
N LYS A 11 -5.78 -16.07 4.78
CA LYS A 11 -6.08 -14.73 5.27
C LYS A 11 -5.71 -14.60 6.75
N LYS A 12 -6.16 -15.55 7.60
CA LYS A 12 -5.87 -15.53 9.04
C LYS A 12 -4.36 -15.55 9.29
N VAL A 13 -3.64 -16.46 8.66
CA VAL A 13 -2.18 -16.58 8.81
C VAL A 13 -1.46 -15.28 8.43
N LEU A 14 -1.83 -14.68 7.31
CA LEU A 14 -1.20 -13.43 6.83
C LEU A 14 -1.53 -12.23 7.73
N GLN A 15 -2.73 -12.17 8.30
CA GLN A 15 -3.13 -11.11 9.24
C GLN A 15 -2.43 -11.26 10.59
N ASP A 16 -2.43 -12.45 11.18
CA ASP A 16 -1.72 -12.73 12.44
C ASP A 16 -0.21 -12.44 12.30
N PHE A 17 0.35 -12.84 11.17
CA PHE A 17 1.75 -12.51 10.84
C PHE A 17 1.98 -11.01 10.74
N SER A 18 1.10 -10.28 10.05
CA SER A 18 1.21 -8.81 9.91
C SER A 18 1.24 -8.11 11.27
N LEU A 19 0.36 -8.49 12.18
CA LEU A 19 0.30 -7.91 13.54
C LEU A 19 1.59 -8.21 14.32
N SER A 20 2.03 -9.47 14.33
CA SER A 20 3.28 -9.89 14.98
C SER A 20 4.50 -9.17 14.38
N TYR A 21 4.56 -9.07 13.05
CA TYR A 21 5.62 -8.35 12.34
C TYR A 21 5.68 -6.87 12.73
N GLN A 22 4.54 -6.18 12.76
CA GLN A 22 4.49 -4.76 13.12
C GLN A 22 4.99 -4.52 14.55
N ALA A 23 4.61 -5.40 15.49
CA ALA A 23 5.08 -5.33 16.87
C ALA A 23 6.61 -5.55 16.96
N LYS A 24 7.12 -6.62 16.35
CA LYS A 24 8.55 -6.93 16.31
C LYS A 24 9.37 -5.84 15.64
N ARG A 25 8.87 -5.31 14.51
CA ARG A 25 9.52 -4.23 13.78
C ARG A 25 9.61 -2.96 14.62
N ARG A 26 8.53 -2.60 15.36
CA ARG A 26 8.53 -1.45 16.27
C ARG A 26 9.60 -1.60 17.33
N ALA A 27 9.66 -2.76 18.00
CA ALA A 27 10.69 -3.05 19.01
C ALA A 27 12.12 -3.01 18.41
N ALA A 28 12.32 -3.56 17.20
CA ALA A 28 13.63 -3.56 16.55
C ALA A 28 14.09 -2.17 16.08
N LEU A 29 13.18 -1.21 15.95
CA LEU A 29 13.47 0.17 15.58
C LEU A 29 13.50 1.11 16.79
N GLU A 30 13.26 0.61 17.99
CA GLU A 30 13.38 1.41 19.21
C GLU A 30 14.81 1.96 19.36
N GLY A 31 14.93 3.26 19.64
CA GLY A 31 16.21 3.97 19.70
C GLY A 31 16.82 4.35 18.34
N TYR A 32 16.14 4.09 17.23
CA TYR A 32 16.55 4.50 15.89
C TYR A 32 15.55 5.47 15.28
N ASP A 33 16.04 6.53 14.61
CA ASP A 33 15.21 7.34 13.72
C ASP A 33 15.03 6.59 12.39
N PHE A 34 13.87 5.97 12.22
CA PHE A 34 13.54 5.25 10.99
C PHE A 34 13.48 6.18 9.78
N GLU A 35 13.05 7.44 9.95
CA GLU A 35 12.96 8.39 8.85
C GLU A 35 14.35 8.80 8.36
N GLU A 36 15.31 8.98 9.26
CA GLU A 36 16.72 9.20 8.91
C GLU A 36 17.30 8.00 8.18
N LEU A 37 17.15 6.78 8.72
CA LEU A 37 17.68 5.55 8.12
C LEU A 37 17.18 5.35 6.69
N ARG A 38 15.87 5.51 6.46
CA ARG A 38 15.27 5.30 5.14
C ARG A 38 15.62 6.42 4.14
N THR A 39 15.80 7.65 4.63
CA THR A 39 16.24 8.79 3.80
C THR A 39 17.68 8.56 3.34
N ARG A 40 18.55 8.15 4.24
CA ARG A 40 19.94 7.82 3.93
C ARG A 40 20.05 6.67 2.93
N LEU A 41 19.27 5.59 3.11
CA LEU A 41 19.24 4.47 2.18
C LEU A 41 18.70 4.88 0.80
N ALA A 42 17.66 5.69 0.74
CA ALA A 42 17.13 6.18 -0.53
C ALA A 42 18.18 7.03 -1.30
N ALA A 43 18.82 7.97 -0.61
CA ALA A 43 19.88 8.81 -1.18
C ALA A 43 21.08 7.98 -1.68
N LEU A 44 21.52 6.99 -0.89
CA LEU A 44 22.55 6.04 -1.26
C LEU A 44 22.20 5.30 -2.55
N LYS A 45 20.97 4.76 -2.63
CA LYS A 45 20.52 4.02 -3.82
C LYS A 45 20.41 4.91 -5.04
N ASP A 46 19.93 6.15 -4.90
CA ASP A 46 19.87 7.11 -6.01
C ASP A 46 21.27 7.48 -6.53
N ALA A 47 22.21 7.75 -5.62
CA ALA A 47 23.58 8.06 -5.98
C ALA A 47 24.27 6.87 -6.68
N ALA A 48 24.04 5.64 -6.20
CA ALA A 48 24.56 4.44 -6.85
C ALA A 48 23.93 4.21 -8.23
N LEU A 49 22.63 4.39 -8.39
CA LEU A 49 21.94 4.27 -9.68
C LEU A 49 22.40 5.31 -10.70
N ALA A 50 22.68 6.54 -10.26
CA ALA A 50 23.20 7.60 -11.14
C ALA A 50 24.62 7.29 -11.69
N ARG A 51 25.38 6.44 -11.00
CA ARG A 51 26.75 6.02 -11.36
C ARG A 51 26.83 4.52 -11.62
N ASN A 52 25.72 3.89 -12.02
CA ASN A 52 25.63 2.43 -12.04
C ASN A 52 26.71 1.78 -12.93
N ASP A 53 26.93 2.28 -14.14
CA ASP A 53 27.93 1.73 -15.08
C ASP A 53 29.36 1.88 -14.56
N GLU A 54 29.70 3.02 -13.97
CA GLU A 54 31.02 3.27 -13.34
C GLU A 54 31.24 2.30 -12.17
N LEU A 55 30.26 2.17 -11.30
CA LEU A 55 30.35 1.30 -10.12
C LEU A 55 30.39 -0.18 -10.51
N LEU A 56 29.68 -0.59 -11.56
CA LEU A 56 29.76 -1.95 -12.09
C LEU A 56 31.11 -2.24 -12.70
N ALA A 57 31.69 -1.32 -13.51
CA ALA A 57 33.00 -1.50 -14.06
C ALA A 57 34.09 -1.63 -12.97
N ARG A 58 33.99 -0.81 -11.92
CA ARG A 58 34.87 -0.90 -10.74
C ARG A 58 34.68 -2.21 -9.99
N PHE A 59 33.42 -2.64 -9.76
CA PHE A 59 33.13 -3.93 -9.14
C PHE A 59 33.76 -5.08 -9.92
N GLU A 60 33.60 -5.10 -11.26
CA GLU A 60 34.14 -6.15 -12.09
C GLU A 60 35.69 -6.21 -12.04
N ALA A 61 36.34 -5.06 -12.10
CA ALA A 61 37.80 -4.97 -12.00
C ALA A 61 38.29 -5.52 -10.65
N SER A 62 37.67 -5.08 -9.55
CA SER A 62 37.99 -5.54 -8.19
C SER A 62 37.71 -7.03 -7.98
N ALA A 63 36.55 -7.52 -8.45
CA ALA A 63 36.19 -8.94 -8.34
C ALA A 63 37.13 -9.85 -9.13
N ARG A 64 37.53 -9.44 -10.35
CA ARG A 64 38.53 -10.17 -11.18
C ARG A 64 39.89 -10.18 -10.53
N ALA A 65 40.30 -9.08 -9.90
CA ALA A 65 41.57 -9.01 -9.15
C ALA A 65 41.62 -10.01 -7.98
N HIS A 66 40.48 -10.38 -7.42
CA HIS A 66 40.31 -11.42 -6.40
C HIS A 66 40.10 -12.83 -6.98
N GLY A 67 40.20 -13.02 -8.29
CA GLY A 67 40.09 -14.32 -8.96
C GLY A 67 38.66 -14.76 -9.33
N SER A 68 37.68 -13.87 -9.25
CA SER A 68 36.31 -14.16 -9.71
C SER A 68 36.23 -13.99 -11.25
N VAL A 69 35.44 -14.84 -11.90
CA VAL A 69 35.03 -14.68 -13.30
C VAL A 69 33.70 -13.91 -13.33
N VAL A 70 33.73 -12.72 -13.94
CA VAL A 70 32.53 -11.86 -14.02
C VAL A 70 32.00 -11.86 -15.44
N LEU A 71 30.71 -12.20 -15.57
CA LEU A 71 29.93 -12.25 -16.80
C LEU A 71 28.78 -11.26 -16.74
N ARG A 72 28.47 -10.60 -17.86
CA ARG A 72 27.25 -9.78 -17.99
C ARG A 72 26.19 -10.53 -18.78
N ALA A 73 24.92 -10.39 -18.37
CA ALA A 73 23.76 -10.93 -19.07
C ALA A 73 22.73 -9.82 -19.26
N ARG A 74 22.29 -9.62 -20.49
CA ARG A 74 21.28 -8.61 -20.85
C ARG A 74 19.88 -8.99 -20.35
N ASP A 75 19.59 -10.28 -20.38
CA ASP A 75 18.28 -10.83 -20.00
C ASP A 75 18.41 -12.17 -19.29
N GLY A 76 17.25 -12.70 -18.84
CA GLY A 76 17.19 -13.98 -18.13
C GLY A 76 17.64 -15.17 -18.98
N ALA A 77 17.45 -15.16 -20.30
CA ALA A 77 17.87 -16.24 -21.18
C ALA A 77 19.41 -16.30 -21.30
N GLU A 78 20.06 -15.16 -21.46
CA GLU A 78 21.54 -15.07 -21.45
C GLU A 78 22.12 -15.50 -20.10
N ALA A 79 21.51 -15.06 -18.99
CA ALA A 79 21.98 -15.47 -17.66
C ALA A 79 21.88 -16.98 -17.46
N ASN A 80 20.76 -17.58 -17.84
CA ASN A 80 20.56 -19.02 -17.75
C ASN A 80 21.52 -19.78 -18.64
N ALA A 81 21.76 -19.33 -19.88
CA ALA A 81 22.72 -19.92 -20.80
C ALA A 81 24.15 -19.86 -20.27
N ALA A 82 24.57 -18.72 -19.69
CA ALA A 82 25.87 -18.55 -19.05
C ALA A 82 26.05 -19.54 -17.88
N ILE A 83 25.05 -19.69 -17.01
CA ILE A 83 25.08 -20.64 -15.89
C ILE A 83 25.14 -22.09 -16.40
N LEU A 84 24.38 -22.45 -17.43
CA LEU A 84 24.43 -23.77 -18.05
C LEU A 84 25.81 -24.08 -18.63
N LYS A 85 26.45 -23.09 -19.28
CA LYS A 85 27.81 -23.24 -19.80
C LYS A 85 28.80 -23.53 -18.67
N ILE A 86 28.74 -22.78 -17.56
CA ILE A 86 29.56 -23.05 -16.36
C ILE A 86 29.30 -24.47 -15.84
N CYS A 87 28.06 -24.91 -15.78
CA CYS A 87 27.71 -26.26 -15.34
C CYS A 87 28.34 -27.34 -16.23
N ARG A 88 28.32 -27.14 -17.54
CA ARG A 88 28.94 -28.10 -18.51
C ARG A 88 30.46 -28.12 -18.42
N GLU A 89 31.11 -26.97 -18.32
CA GLU A 89 32.57 -26.84 -18.20
C GLU A 89 33.14 -27.51 -16.95
N HIS A 90 32.35 -27.51 -15.85
CA HIS A 90 32.72 -28.13 -14.57
C HIS A 90 32.07 -29.50 -14.33
N GLY A 91 31.35 -30.06 -15.28
CA GLY A 91 30.66 -31.37 -15.11
C GLY A 91 29.61 -31.36 -14.00
N ILE A 92 28.96 -30.23 -13.75
CA ILE A 92 27.98 -30.05 -12.67
C ILE A 92 26.67 -30.71 -13.07
N GLN A 93 26.22 -31.71 -12.31
CA GLN A 93 24.91 -32.36 -12.42
C GLN A 93 24.00 -32.00 -11.23
N LYS A 94 24.60 -31.60 -10.12
CA LYS A 94 23.89 -31.25 -8.89
C LYS A 94 24.36 -29.91 -8.33
N MET A 95 23.42 -28.99 -8.16
CA MET A 95 23.64 -27.66 -7.61
C MET A 95 22.76 -27.46 -6.38
N VAL A 96 23.29 -26.85 -5.32
CA VAL A 96 22.50 -26.34 -4.18
C VAL A 96 22.35 -24.85 -4.29
N LYS A 97 21.19 -24.32 -3.91
CA LYS A 97 20.85 -22.92 -4.11
C LYS A 97 20.41 -22.29 -2.79
N ALA A 98 21.04 -21.17 -2.43
CA ALA A 98 20.45 -20.26 -1.43
C ALA A 98 19.35 -19.44 -2.10
N LYS A 99 18.30 -19.11 -1.35
CA LYS A 99 17.16 -18.33 -1.83
C LYS A 99 17.59 -17.10 -2.63
N SER A 100 17.10 -16.97 -3.86
CA SER A 100 17.39 -15.85 -4.74
C SER A 100 16.19 -15.48 -5.59
N MET A 101 15.63 -14.29 -5.36
CA MET A 101 14.54 -13.78 -6.20
C MET A 101 14.94 -13.56 -7.66
N VAL A 102 16.24 -13.32 -7.93
CA VAL A 102 16.74 -13.13 -9.29
C VAL A 102 16.75 -14.45 -10.05
N SER A 103 17.04 -15.59 -9.39
CA SER A 103 16.95 -16.89 -10.03
C SER A 103 15.49 -17.32 -10.31
N GLU A 104 14.55 -16.90 -9.47
CA GLU A 104 13.11 -17.09 -9.74
C GLU A 104 12.66 -16.23 -10.94
N GLU A 105 13.18 -14.99 -11.04
CA GLU A 105 12.90 -14.06 -12.15
C GLU A 105 13.26 -14.66 -13.51
N THR A 106 14.37 -15.40 -13.58
CA THR A 106 14.85 -16.04 -14.83
C THR A 106 14.28 -17.42 -15.07
N GLY A 107 13.54 -18.00 -14.10
CA GLY A 107 13.05 -19.38 -14.17
C GLY A 107 14.18 -20.40 -14.17
N LEU A 108 15.28 -20.10 -13.48
CA LEU A 108 16.53 -20.89 -13.54
C LEU A 108 16.35 -22.36 -13.14
N ASN A 109 15.53 -22.65 -12.12
CA ASN A 109 15.33 -24.03 -11.65
C ASN A 109 14.74 -24.93 -12.75
N ASP A 110 13.68 -24.46 -13.42
CA ASP A 110 13.01 -25.20 -14.50
C ASP A 110 13.94 -25.33 -15.72
N PHE A 111 14.70 -24.26 -16.02
CA PHE A 111 15.68 -24.28 -17.11
C PHE A 111 16.79 -25.31 -16.87
N LEU A 112 17.39 -25.36 -15.68
CA LEU A 112 18.44 -26.33 -15.35
C LEU A 112 17.89 -27.77 -15.34
N ALA A 113 16.69 -27.98 -14.80
CA ALA A 113 16.02 -29.27 -14.79
C ALA A 113 15.81 -29.81 -16.23
N ALA A 114 15.39 -28.95 -17.16
CA ALA A 114 15.25 -29.29 -18.58
C ALA A 114 16.59 -29.72 -19.26
N HIS A 115 17.72 -29.35 -18.67
CA HIS A 115 19.07 -29.72 -19.13
C HIS A 115 19.73 -30.79 -18.26
N GLY A 116 18.97 -31.51 -17.42
CA GLY A 116 19.47 -32.61 -16.61
C GLY A 116 20.27 -32.23 -15.37
N ILE A 117 20.21 -30.95 -14.95
CA ILE A 117 20.90 -30.43 -13.76
C ILE A 117 19.90 -30.26 -12.63
N ALA A 118 20.15 -30.95 -11.50
CA ALA A 118 19.31 -30.88 -10.32
C ALA A 118 19.68 -29.65 -9.47
N ALA A 119 18.79 -28.65 -9.38
CA ALA A 119 18.93 -27.49 -8.49
C ALA A 119 18.09 -27.69 -7.21
N ARG A 120 18.75 -27.76 -6.05
CA ARG A 120 18.11 -28.00 -4.75
C ARG A 120 18.14 -26.76 -3.90
N GLU A 121 16.96 -26.31 -3.44
CA GLU A 121 16.82 -25.20 -2.49
C GLU A 121 17.38 -25.61 -1.12
N THR A 122 18.02 -24.65 -0.42
CA THR A 122 18.57 -24.86 0.92
C THR A 122 17.97 -23.94 1.96
N ASP A 123 17.17 -22.95 1.57
CA ASP A 123 16.27 -22.23 2.47
C ASP A 123 15.12 -23.16 2.84
N LEU A 124 14.79 -23.31 4.12
CA LEU A 124 13.79 -24.27 4.58
C LEU A 124 12.42 -24.04 3.92
N GLY A 125 11.99 -22.77 3.85
CA GLY A 125 10.71 -22.44 3.25
C GLY A 125 10.66 -22.70 1.74
N GLU A 126 11.73 -22.36 1.01
CA GLU A 126 11.84 -22.66 -0.43
C GLU A 126 11.92 -24.17 -0.69
N TRP A 127 12.64 -24.93 0.15
CA TRP A 127 12.73 -26.37 0.03
C TRP A 127 11.38 -27.06 0.24
N ILE A 128 10.61 -26.61 1.24
CA ILE A 128 9.23 -27.11 1.47
C ILE A 128 8.36 -26.86 0.22
N VAL A 129 8.42 -25.63 -0.33
CA VAL A 129 7.66 -25.26 -1.54
C VAL A 129 8.11 -26.10 -2.75
N GLN A 130 9.43 -26.32 -2.91
CA GLN A 130 9.98 -27.18 -3.96
C GLN A 130 9.48 -28.62 -3.83
N LEU A 131 9.48 -29.21 -2.62
CA LEU A 131 8.94 -30.56 -2.37
C LEU A 131 7.44 -30.65 -2.62
N ALA A 132 6.71 -29.56 -2.39
CA ALA A 132 5.28 -29.47 -2.67
C ALA A 132 4.96 -29.30 -4.17
N ALA A 133 5.97 -29.11 -5.04
CA ALA A 133 5.80 -28.68 -6.43
C ALA A 133 4.94 -27.40 -6.56
N GLY A 134 5.03 -26.52 -5.55
CA GLY A 134 4.26 -25.30 -5.41
C GLY A 134 5.03 -24.04 -5.86
N ARG A 135 4.45 -22.88 -5.53
CA ARG A 135 5.10 -21.58 -5.72
C ARG A 135 5.20 -20.82 -4.40
N PRO A 136 6.27 -20.05 -4.18
CA PRO A 136 6.37 -19.18 -3.02
C PRO A 136 5.17 -18.21 -2.95
N THR A 137 4.67 -17.96 -1.74
CA THR A 137 3.57 -17.01 -1.52
C THR A 137 4.00 -15.75 -0.81
N HIS A 138 5.27 -15.67 -0.40
CA HIS A 138 5.89 -14.49 0.21
C HIS A 138 7.38 -14.43 -0.15
N MET A 139 7.91 -13.24 -0.44
CA MET A 139 9.30 -13.08 -0.89
C MET A 139 10.36 -13.42 0.18
N VAL A 140 10.04 -13.30 1.47
CA VAL A 140 10.97 -13.62 2.58
C VAL A 140 10.60 -14.93 3.26
N MET A 141 9.32 -15.27 3.33
CA MET A 141 8.79 -16.48 3.97
C MET A 141 7.95 -17.30 2.98
N PRO A 142 8.57 -18.03 2.06
CA PRO A 142 7.92 -18.64 0.89
C PRO A 142 6.79 -19.59 1.25
N ALA A 143 6.94 -20.37 2.33
CA ALA A 143 5.99 -21.38 2.80
C ALA A 143 4.98 -20.88 3.86
N ILE A 144 4.81 -19.55 4.03
CA ILE A 144 3.93 -19.00 5.08
C ILE A 144 2.46 -19.46 5.00
N HIS A 145 2.03 -19.93 3.85
CA HIS A 145 0.68 -20.45 3.60
C HIS A 145 0.48 -21.91 4.06
N LEU A 146 1.54 -22.60 4.43
CA LEU A 146 1.49 -24.01 4.83
C LEU A 146 1.46 -24.13 6.36
N THR A 147 0.57 -24.98 6.83
CA THR A 147 0.51 -25.35 8.24
C THR A 147 1.59 -26.37 8.59
N ARG A 148 1.86 -26.56 9.87
CA ARG A 148 2.76 -27.60 10.38
C ARG A 148 2.36 -29.01 9.87
N GLY A 149 1.07 -29.33 9.90
CA GLY A 149 0.53 -30.60 9.38
C GLY A 149 0.74 -30.76 7.89
N ASP A 150 0.57 -29.69 7.09
CA ASP A 150 0.85 -29.72 5.64
C ASP A 150 2.32 -30.05 5.39
N VAL A 151 3.24 -29.43 6.14
CA VAL A 151 4.68 -29.69 6.03
C VAL A 151 5.02 -31.14 6.39
N ALA A 152 4.43 -31.69 7.46
CA ALA A 152 4.61 -33.12 7.84
C ALA A 152 4.11 -34.05 6.74
N ALA A 153 2.97 -33.76 6.13
CA ALA A 153 2.43 -34.55 5.01
C ALA A 153 3.31 -34.46 3.75
N ILE A 154 3.84 -33.25 3.42
CA ILE A 154 4.78 -33.06 2.31
C ILE A 154 6.05 -33.89 2.55
N PHE A 155 6.64 -33.81 3.74
CA PHE A 155 7.85 -34.57 4.08
C PHE A 155 7.60 -36.07 4.06
N THR A 156 6.47 -36.56 4.60
CA THR A 156 6.08 -38.00 4.57
C THR A 156 6.05 -38.49 3.13
N ARG A 157 5.42 -37.78 2.22
CA ARG A 157 5.34 -38.15 0.80
C ARG A 157 6.71 -38.09 0.10
N ALA A 158 7.49 -37.03 0.35
CA ALA A 158 8.77 -36.82 -0.33
C ALA A 158 9.86 -37.80 0.14
N LEU A 159 9.83 -38.20 1.42
CA LEU A 159 10.83 -39.07 2.03
C LEU A 159 10.40 -40.56 2.08
N GLY A 160 9.17 -40.87 1.70
CA GLY A 160 8.64 -42.24 1.72
C GLY A 160 8.54 -42.87 3.12
N ARG A 161 8.47 -42.06 4.19
CA ARG A 161 8.35 -42.50 5.58
C ARG A 161 7.50 -41.57 6.40
N ALA A 162 6.84 -42.08 7.44
CA ALA A 162 6.04 -41.28 8.34
C ALA A 162 6.90 -40.18 9.04
N VAL A 163 6.42 -38.96 9.02
CA VAL A 163 7.06 -37.80 9.64
C VAL A 163 6.10 -37.18 10.66
N PRO A 164 6.55 -36.98 11.93
CA PRO A 164 5.69 -36.44 12.97
C PRO A 164 5.37 -34.95 12.72
N ASP A 165 4.17 -34.53 13.12
CA ASP A 165 3.72 -33.14 13.15
C ASP A 165 4.28 -32.40 14.37
N ASP A 166 5.60 -32.25 14.41
CA ASP A 166 6.35 -31.60 15.50
C ASP A 166 7.46 -30.73 14.90
N ILE A 167 7.47 -29.44 15.23
CA ILE A 167 8.41 -28.47 14.64
C ILE A 167 9.87 -28.88 14.84
N PRO A 168 10.34 -29.21 16.06
CA PRO A 168 11.70 -29.68 16.26
C PRO A 168 12.07 -30.92 15.42
N ALA A 169 11.15 -31.87 15.26
CA ALA A 169 11.38 -33.06 14.44
C ALA A 169 11.46 -32.70 12.94
N LEU A 170 10.55 -31.87 12.45
CA LEU A 170 10.56 -31.38 11.06
C LEU A 170 11.88 -30.65 10.73
N VAL A 171 12.34 -29.77 11.62
CA VAL A 171 13.61 -29.03 11.46
C VAL A 171 14.80 -29.99 11.46
N ARG A 172 14.85 -30.98 12.35
CA ARG A 172 15.93 -31.97 12.38
C ARG A 172 15.99 -32.80 11.10
N ILE A 173 14.83 -33.23 10.58
CA ILE A 173 14.73 -33.97 9.31
C ILE A 173 15.22 -33.11 8.16
N ALA A 174 14.71 -31.89 8.03
CA ALA A 174 15.12 -30.95 6.98
C ALA A 174 16.64 -30.69 7.03
N ARG A 175 17.19 -30.42 8.23
CA ARG A 175 18.64 -30.25 8.42
C ARG A 175 19.44 -31.46 7.95
N GLY A 176 18.98 -32.67 8.26
CA GLY A 176 19.64 -33.90 7.85
C GLY A 176 19.67 -34.08 6.33
N GLU A 177 18.53 -33.88 5.69
CA GLU A 177 18.39 -34.01 4.23
C GLU A 177 19.16 -32.90 3.47
N MET A 178 19.02 -31.64 3.88
CA MET A 178 19.75 -30.54 3.25
C MET A 178 21.27 -30.69 3.41
N ARG A 179 21.74 -31.20 4.54
CA ARG A 179 23.16 -31.45 4.75
C ARG A 179 23.71 -32.46 3.74
N LYS A 180 23.01 -33.56 3.48
CA LYS A 180 23.39 -34.53 2.44
C LYS A 180 23.48 -33.89 1.06
N GLU A 181 22.46 -33.08 0.71
CA GLU A 181 22.41 -32.38 -0.56
C GLU A 181 23.59 -31.40 -0.74
N ILE A 182 23.92 -30.62 0.31
CA ILE A 182 25.01 -29.63 0.26
C ILE A 182 26.37 -30.31 0.07
N PHE A 183 26.64 -31.43 0.79
CA PHE A 183 27.90 -32.15 0.68
C PHE A 183 28.05 -32.93 -0.64
N ALA A 184 26.94 -33.33 -1.28
CA ALA A 184 26.94 -33.97 -2.58
C ALA A 184 26.95 -33.01 -3.76
N ALA A 185 26.79 -31.72 -3.54
CA ALA A 185 26.70 -30.72 -4.61
C ALA A 185 28.06 -30.37 -5.20
N GLN A 186 28.10 -30.23 -6.51
CA GLN A 186 29.28 -29.80 -7.27
C GLN A 186 29.34 -28.27 -7.41
N ALA A 187 28.18 -27.60 -7.30
CA ALA A 187 28.13 -26.14 -7.29
C ALA A 187 27.13 -25.61 -6.25
N GLY A 188 27.43 -24.40 -5.76
CA GLY A 188 26.50 -23.60 -4.97
C GLY A 188 26.09 -22.35 -5.74
N LEU A 189 24.79 -22.02 -5.72
CA LEU A 189 24.28 -20.79 -6.33
C LEU A 189 23.69 -19.86 -5.25
N THR A 190 24.07 -18.59 -5.33
CA THR A 190 23.52 -17.54 -4.48
C THR A 190 23.08 -16.31 -5.30
N GLY A 191 22.24 -15.47 -4.69
CA GLY A 191 22.12 -14.08 -5.09
C GLY A 191 23.19 -13.22 -4.37
N ALA A 192 22.95 -11.91 -4.35
CA ALA A 192 23.64 -10.96 -3.48
C ALA A 192 22.64 -9.95 -2.91
N ASN A 193 22.87 -9.47 -1.68
CA ASN A 193 22.15 -8.33 -1.13
C ASN A 193 22.75 -7.01 -1.60
N ALA A 194 24.08 -6.96 -1.77
CA ALA A 194 24.81 -5.86 -2.42
C ALA A 194 26.04 -6.40 -3.17
N LEU A 195 26.47 -5.65 -4.19
CA LEU A 195 27.72 -5.79 -4.93
C LEU A 195 28.61 -4.60 -4.54
N ILE A 196 29.76 -4.82 -3.94
CA ILE A 196 30.60 -3.78 -3.33
C ILE A 196 31.71 -3.39 -4.30
N ALA A 197 31.62 -2.19 -4.89
CA ALA A 197 32.47 -1.80 -6.01
C ALA A 197 33.95 -1.68 -5.66
N ASP A 198 34.30 -1.19 -4.46
CA ASP A 198 35.70 -0.97 -4.05
C ASP A 198 36.46 -2.29 -3.81
N SER A 199 35.79 -3.29 -3.26
CA SER A 199 36.41 -4.56 -2.88
C SER A 199 36.09 -5.72 -3.82
N GLY A 200 35.15 -5.57 -4.76
CA GLY A 200 34.65 -6.68 -5.57
C GLY A 200 33.92 -7.77 -4.79
N ALA A 201 33.67 -7.54 -3.50
CA ALA A 201 32.95 -8.48 -2.64
C ALA A 201 31.45 -8.44 -2.88
N ILE A 202 30.80 -9.59 -2.68
CA ILE A 202 29.35 -9.66 -2.55
C ILE A 202 28.96 -9.67 -1.07
N LEU A 203 27.90 -8.94 -0.72
CA LEU A 203 27.25 -9.04 0.58
C LEU A 203 26.14 -10.08 0.51
N LEU A 204 26.17 -11.05 1.40
CA LEU A 204 25.14 -12.07 1.57
C LEU A 204 24.63 -12.07 3.02
N VAL A 205 23.30 -11.96 3.18
CA VAL A 205 22.59 -11.89 4.46
C VAL A 205 21.67 -13.09 4.58
N THR A 206 21.85 -13.91 5.64
CA THR A 206 21.02 -15.08 5.90
C THR A 206 20.78 -15.29 7.40
N ASN A 207 19.71 -16.00 7.76
CA ASN A 207 19.42 -16.37 9.15
C ASN A 207 19.64 -17.86 9.45
N GLU A 208 19.68 -18.71 8.44
CA GLU A 208 19.74 -20.17 8.58
C GLU A 208 21.15 -20.75 8.47
N GLY A 209 22.13 -19.93 8.08
CA GLY A 209 23.49 -20.39 7.78
C GLY A 209 23.65 -21.16 6.47
N ASN A 210 22.54 -21.44 5.76
CA ASN A 210 22.51 -22.14 4.48
C ASN A 210 23.36 -21.43 3.41
N GLY A 211 23.27 -20.09 3.32
CA GLY A 211 24.08 -19.29 2.40
C GLY A 211 25.58 -19.50 2.60
N ARG A 212 26.07 -19.60 3.84
CA ARG A 212 27.49 -19.93 4.11
C ARG A 212 27.85 -21.31 3.61
N LEU A 213 27.04 -22.32 3.90
CA LEU A 213 27.32 -23.68 3.44
C LEU A 213 27.33 -23.78 1.91
N VAL A 214 26.38 -23.13 1.24
CA VAL A 214 26.27 -23.08 -0.23
C VAL A 214 27.52 -22.42 -0.87
N THR A 215 28.09 -21.41 -0.23
CA THR A 215 29.27 -20.68 -0.75
C THR A 215 30.59 -21.34 -0.40
N THR A 216 30.67 -22.22 0.62
CA THR A 216 31.93 -22.73 1.15
C THR A 216 32.16 -24.24 0.88
N ILE A 217 31.12 -25.05 0.81
CA ILE A 217 31.25 -26.50 0.66
C ILE A 217 31.42 -26.93 -0.81
N PRO A 218 30.54 -26.54 -1.74
CA PRO A 218 30.72 -26.90 -3.16
C PRO A 218 31.98 -26.27 -3.75
N PRO A 219 32.68 -26.98 -4.66
CA PRO A 219 33.91 -26.47 -5.26
C PRO A 219 33.68 -25.22 -6.14
N VAL A 220 32.53 -25.09 -6.80
CA VAL A 220 32.18 -23.97 -7.67
C VAL A 220 31.08 -23.13 -7.02
N HIS A 221 31.31 -21.83 -6.90
CA HIS A 221 30.30 -20.88 -6.44
C HIS A 221 29.82 -20.01 -7.60
N VAL A 222 28.52 -20.00 -7.89
CA VAL A 222 27.87 -19.16 -8.89
C VAL A 222 27.03 -18.11 -8.18
N VAL A 223 27.23 -16.83 -8.51
CA VAL A 223 26.45 -15.71 -8.01
C VAL A 223 25.59 -15.16 -9.15
N LEU A 224 24.27 -15.14 -9.00
CA LEU A 224 23.36 -14.49 -9.93
C LEU A 224 22.79 -13.23 -9.27
N ALA A 225 23.25 -12.06 -9.69
CA ALA A 225 22.89 -10.78 -9.07
C ALA A 225 22.46 -9.75 -10.10
N SER A 226 21.43 -8.98 -9.78
CA SER A 226 20.98 -7.90 -10.64
C SER A 226 21.76 -6.60 -10.41
N ILE A 227 21.95 -5.82 -11.48
CA ILE A 227 22.89 -4.69 -11.55
C ILE A 227 22.56 -3.54 -10.59
N GLU A 228 21.29 -3.33 -10.21
CA GLU A 228 20.87 -2.27 -9.28
C GLU A 228 21.34 -2.48 -7.84
N LYS A 229 21.99 -3.61 -7.56
CA LYS A 229 22.52 -3.94 -6.23
C LYS A 229 23.92 -3.42 -5.96
N VAL A 230 24.57 -2.80 -6.94
CA VAL A 230 25.90 -2.23 -6.74
C VAL A 230 25.85 -1.06 -5.75
N VAL A 231 26.82 -1.02 -4.85
CA VAL A 231 27.08 0.07 -3.89
C VAL A 231 28.55 0.45 -3.94
N PRO A 232 28.91 1.72 -3.66
CA PRO A 232 30.29 2.20 -3.80
C PRO A 232 31.30 1.48 -2.93
N SER A 233 30.97 1.25 -1.64
CA SER A 233 31.92 0.74 -0.66
C SER A 233 31.26 -0.16 0.40
N THR A 234 32.09 -0.77 1.23
CA THR A 234 31.65 -1.54 2.40
C THR A 234 30.87 -0.68 3.40
N GLY A 235 31.18 0.62 3.50
CA GLY A 235 30.44 1.55 4.39
C GLY A 235 28.97 1.66 4.02
N GLU A 236 28.65 1.85 2.73
CA GLU A 236 27.28 1.90 2.25
C GLU A 236 26.57 0.53 2.35
N ALA A 237 27.32 -0.57 2.18
CA ALA A 237 26.76 -1.91 2.42
C ALA A 237 26.37 -2.11 3.89
N LEU A 238 27.10 -1.55 4.85
CA LEU A 238 26.76 -1.56 6.27
C LEU A 238 25.51 -0.70 6.56
N ASP A 239 25.30 0.42 5.85
CA ASP A 239 24.08 1.22 5.99
C ASP A 239 22.81 0.42 5.56
N LEU A 240 22.93 -0.39 4.52
CA LEU A 240 21.88 -1.34 4.15
C LEU A 240 21.57 -2.31 5.31
N LEU A 241 22.60 -2.83 6.00
CA LEU A 241 22.44 -3.76 7.10
C LEU A 241 21.78 -3.14 8.35
N LYS A 242 21.92 -1.83 8.58
CA LYS A 242 21.26 -1.13 9.69
C LYS A 242 19.73 -1.20 9.59
N ILE A 243 19.18 -1.20 8.38
CA ILE A 243 17.73 -1.13 8.17
C ILE A 243 17.13 -2.47 7.70
N LEU A 244 17.86 -3.26 6.92
CA LEU A 244 17.30 -4.45 6.25
C LEU A 244 16.72 -5.49 7.22
N PRO A 245 17.43 -6.00 8.26
CA PRO A 245 16.88 -7.00 9.17
C PRO A 245 15.70 -6.46 9.97
N ARG A 246 15.81 -5.22 10.46
CA ARG A 246 14.75 -4.56 11.25
C ARG A 246 13.47 -4.42 10.43
N ASN A 247 13.62 -4.06 9.18
CA ASN A 247 12.48 -3.80 8.30
C ASN A 247 11.95 -5.05 7.58
N ALA A 248 12.74 -6.11 7.43
CA ALA A 248 12.31 -7.34 6.77
C ALA A 248 11.55 -8.28 7.71
N THR A 249 12.11 -8.52 8.88
CA THR A 249 11.65 -9.55 9.83
C THR A 249 11.44 -9.05 11.25
N GLY A 250 11.74 -7.78 11.52
CA GLY A 250 11.68 -7.20 12.87
C GLY A 250 12.80 -7.72 13.79
N GLN A 251 13.97 -8.04 13.23
CA GLN A 251 15.14 -8.48 13.96
C GLN A 251 16.12 -7.32 14.17
N ASN A 252 16.73 -7.20 15.36
CA ASN A 252 17.74 -6.18 15.62
C ASN A 252 18.96 -6.35 14.72
N ILE A 253 19.38 -7.61 14.49
CA ILE A 253 20.46 -8.00 13.60
C ILE A 253 20.08 -9.28 12.86
N THR A 254 20.76 -9.57 11.76
CA THR A 254 20.70 -10.88 11.09
C THR A 254 21.69 -11.85 11.70
N SER A 255 21.40 -13.16 11.62
CA SER A 255 22.27 -14.19 12.22
C SER A 255 23.63 -14.28 11.50
N TYR A 256 23.64 -14.14 10.19
CA TYR A 256 24.84 -14.28 9.38
C TYR A 256 24.95 -13.15 8.35
N VAL A 257 26.08 -12.46 8.38
CA VAL A 257 26.52 -11.49 7.36
C VAL A 257 27.82 -12.02 6.78
N SER A 258 27.87 -12.17 5.47
CA SER A 258 29.08 -12.64 4.77
C SER A 258 29.48 -11.65 3.70
N PHE A 259 30.73 -11.22 3.73
CA PHE A 259 31.39 -10.50 2.65
C PHE A 259 32.30 -11.50 1.95
N ILE A 260 32.07 -11.74 0.66
CA ILE A 260 32.75 -12.79 -0.09
C ILE A 260 33.43 -12.15 -1.29
N ALA A 261 34.76 -12.14 -1.29
CA ALA A 261 35.60 -11.65 -2.37
C ALA A 261 36.43 -12.82 -2.91
N GLY A 262 36.26 -13.14 -4.18
CA GLY A 262 36.94 -14.24 -4.84
C GLY A 262 36.43 -15.65 -4.47
N PRO A 263 37.02 -16.67 -5.09
CA PRO A 263 36.66 -18.06 -4.89
C PRO A 263 37.12 -18.55 -3.51
N HIS A 264 36.23 -19.26 -2.79
CA HIS A 264 36.56 -19.90 -1.53
C HIS A 264 37.29 -21.25 -1.76
N ARG A 265 36.95 -21.95 -2.84
CA ARG A 265 37.58 -23.22 -3.24
C ARG A 265 38.11 -23.14 -4.70
N ALA A 266 37.46 -23.82 -5.63
CA ALA A 266 37.99 -23.95 -6.99
C ALA A 266 37.69 -22.74 -7.87
N ALA A 267 36.44 -22.27 -7.91
CA ALA A 267 36.06 -21.16 -8.80
C ALA A 267 34.88 -20.38 -8.25
N GLN A 268 34.85 -19.07 -8.58
CA GLN A 268 33.68 -18.22 -8.38
C GLN A 268 33.31 -17.53 -9.69
N TYR A 269 32.04 -17.63 -10.06
CA TYR A 269 31.43 -16.98 -11.21
C TYR A 269 30.39 -15.99 -10.73
N ILE A 270 30.44 -14.75 -11.23
CA ILE A 270 29.43 -13.70 -10.91
C ILE A 270 28.74 -13.33 -12.22
N VAL A 271 27.46 -13.64 -12.32
CA VAL A 271 26.60 -13.28 -13.45
C VAL A 271 25.80 -12.04 -13.06
N LEU A 272 26.12 -10.91 -13.71
CA LEU A 272 25.46 -9.61 -13.52
C LEU A 272 24.29 -9.51 -14.51
N LEU A 273 23.08 -9.48 -14.00
CA LEU A 273 21.85 -9.47 -14.80
C LEU A 273 21.25 -8.07 -14.89
N ASP A 274 21.09 -7.56 -16.10
CA ASP A 274 20.34 -6.33 -16.37
C ASP A 274 18.82 -6.56 -16.35
N ASN A 275 18.30 -7.30 -17.28
CA ASN A 275 16.89 -7.64 -17.43
C ASN A 275 15.97 -6.41 -17.34
N HIS A 276 16.20 -5.44 -18.23
CA HIS A 276 15.50 -4.14 -18.34
C HIS A 276 15.74 -3.14 -17.19
N ARG A 277 16.70 -3.39 -16.29
CA ARG A 277 16.98 -2.45 -15.18
C ARG A 277 17.68 -1.17 -15.66
N SER A 278 18.57 -1.27 -16.62
CA SER A 278 19.19 -0.10 -17.26
C SER A 278 18.13 0.80 -17.91
N GLU A 279 17.18 0.21 -18.63
CA GLU A 279 16.06 0.92 -19.23
C GLU A 279 15.18 1.58 -18.15
N MET A 280 14.84 0.85 -17.09
CA MET A 280 14.06 1.37 -15.96
C MET A 280 14.78 2.51 -15.23
N ALA A 281 16.11 2.45 -15.14
CA ALA A 281 16.92 3.49 -14.49
C ALA A 281 16.91 4.82 -15.25
N THR A 282 16.72 4.80 -16.57
CA THR A 282 16.60 6.01 -17.41
C THR A 282 15.18 6.60 -17.41
N ASP A 283 14.17 5.84 -16.95
CA ASP A 283 12.79 6.34 -16.87
C ASP A 283 12.65 7.33 -15.69
N PRO A 284 12.29 8.61 -15.94
CA PRO A 284 12.25 9.64 -14.90
C PRO A 284 11.21 9.35 -13.81
N VAL A 285 10.21 8.51 -14.07
CA VAL A 285 9.16 8.16 -13.13
C VAL A 285 9.48 6.85 -12.40
N PHE A 286 9.85 5.79 -13.13
CA PHE A 286 9.94 4.45 -12.55
C PHE A 286 11.29 4.08 -11.94
N ARG A 287 12.36 4.86 -12.21
CA ARG A 287 13.70 4.62 -11.65
C ARG A 287 13.71 4.46 -10.13
N GLU A 288 12.84 5.15 -9.41
CA GLU A 288 12.78 5.07 -7.95
C GLU A 288 12.40 3.68 -7.43
N ALA A 289 11.74 2.84 -8.23
CA ALA A 289 11.45 1.46 -7.86
C ALA A 289 12.72 0.60 -7.72
N LEU A 290 13.82 0.97 -8.41
CA LEU A 290 15.11 0.29 -8.31
C LEU A 290 15.84 0.51 -6.97
N ARG A 291 15.37 1.44 -6.13
CA ARG A 291 15.83 1.55 -4.73
C ARG A 291 15.47 0.31 -3.90
N CYS A 292 14.62 -0.59 -4.42
CA CYS A 292 14.04 -1.71 -3.66
C CYS A 292 15.10 -2.72 -3.22
N VAL A 293 15.21 -2.92 -1.89
CA VAL A 293 16.11 -3.90 -1.26
C VAL A 293 15.44 -5.26 -0.99
N LYS A 294 14.24 -5.50 -1.53
CA LYS A 294 13.49 -6.76 -1.45
C LYS A 294 13.14 -7.21 -0.02
N CYS A 295 13.00 -6.30 0.93
CA CYS A 295 12.73 -6.59 2.35
C CYS A 295 11.30 -7.06 2.66
N SER A 296 10.36 -6.99 1.72
CA SER A 296 8.96 -7.40 1.87
C SER A 296 8.11 -6.60 2.86
N ALA A 297 8.61 -5.57 3.52
CA ALA A 297 7.83 -4.77 4.48
C ALA A 297 6.50 -4.24 3.90
N CYS A 298 6.52 -3.83 2.64
CA CYS A 298 5.34 -3.37 1.91
C CYS A 298 4.26 -4.45 1.74
N LEU A 299 4.65 -5.74 1.67
CA LEU A 299 3.73 -6.87 1.60
C LEU A 299 3.07 -7.12 2.96
N ASN A 300 3.90 -7.13 4.01
CA ASN A 300 3.48 -7.45 5.37
C ASN A 300 2.34 -6.55 5.86
N VAL A 301 2.29 -5.30 5.38
CA VAL A 301 1.29 -4.31 5.78
C VAL A 301 0.22 -4.05 4.71
N CYS A 302 0.31 -4.66 3.55
CA CYS A 302 -0.65 -4.42 2.47
C CYS A 302 -2.00 -5.10 2.75
N PRO A 303 -3.11 -4.34 2.89
CA PRO A 303 -4.40 -4.93 3.19
C PRO A 303 -4.89 -5.92 2.14
N VAL A 304 -4.57 -5.67 0.86
CA VAL A 304 -4.97 -6.56 -0.25
C VAL A 304 -4.12 -7.84 -0.25
N TYR A 305 -2.81 -7.72 0.00
CA TYR A 305 -1.96 -8.90 0.11
C TYR A 305 -2.36 -9.81 1.28
N GLN A 306 -2.76 -9.23 2.41
CA GLN A 306 -3.27 -9.99 3.56
C GLN A 306 -4.54 -10.80 3.26
N LEU A 307 -5.31 -10.39 2.24
CA LEU A 307 -6.51 -11.13 1.80
C LEU A 307 -6.22 -12.19 0.74
N LEU A 308 -5.28 -11.91 -0.18
CA LEU A 308 -5.08 -12.70 -1.39
C LEU A 308 -3.83 -13.58 -1.34
N GLY A 309 -2.83 -13.18 -0.54
CA GLY A 309 -1.52 -13.80 -0.56
C GLY A 309 -0.74 -13.55 -1.86
N GLY A 310 0.47 -14.10 -1.92
CA GLY A 310 1.34 -13.98 -3.09
C GLY A 310 0.87 -14.82 -4.29
N GLY A 311 0.13 -15.89 -4.07
CA GLY A 311 -0.38 -16.72 -5.17
C GLY A 311 -1.26 -15.93 -6.16
N GLU A 312 -2.06 -14.99 -5.66
CA GLU A 312 -2.96 -14.16 -6.48
C GLU A 312 -2.39 -12.77 -6.77
N TYR A 313 -1.63 -12.17 -5.81
CA TYR A 313 -1.09 -10.82 -5.96
C TYR A 313 0.39 -10.84 -6.29
N SER A 314 0.76 -11.61 -7.31
CA SER A 314 2.13 -11.68 -7.83
C SER A 314 2.19 -12.12 -9.30
N HIS A 315 3.38 -11.98 -9.87
CA HIS A 315 3.89 -12.80 -10.97
C HIS A 315 5.10 -13.60 -10.45
N ILE A 316 6.27 -12.98 -10.36
CA ILE A 316 7.43 -13.49 -9.59
C ILE A 316 7.57 -12.64 -8.32
N TYR A 317 7.72 -11.34 -8.49
CA TYR A 317 7.70 -10.38 -7.38
C TYR A 317 6.26 -10.11 -6.95
N MET A 318 6.06 -9.86 -5.65
CA MET A 318 4.73 -9.82 -5.04
C MET A 318 4.31 -8.41 -4.63
N GLY A 319 2.98 -8.19 -4.58
CA GLY A 319 2.37 -6.96 -4.10
C GLY A 319 2.60 -5.74 -5.00
N GLY A 320 2.53 -4.55 -4.42
CA GLY A 320 2.63 -3.30 -5.18
C GLY A 320 3.97 -3.11 -5.87
N ILE A 321 5.08 -3.33 -5.16
CA ILE A 321 6.42 -3.27 -5.76
C ILE A 321 6.62 -4.36 -6.82
N GLY A 322 6.06 -5.55 -6.58
CA GLY A 322 6.07 -6.65 -7.55
C GLY A 322 5.32 -6.33 -8.83
N THR A 323 4.23 -5.57 -8.74
CA THR A 323 3.49 -5.09 -9.90
C THR A 323 4.36 -4.22 -10.81
N LEU A 324 5.19 -3.34 -10.23
CA LEU A 324 6.12 -2.48 -10.98
C LEU A 324 7.22 -3.30 -11.66
N PHE A 325 7.88 -4.19 -10.93
CA PHE A 325 8.89 -5.08 -11.53
C PHE A 325 8.30 -5.99 -12.60
N THR A 326 7.08 -6.50 -12.41
CA THR A 326 6.40 -7.32 -13.44
C THR A 326 6.19 -6.54 -14.73
N ALA A 327 5.81 -5.26 -14.64
CA ALA A 327 5.58 -4.42 -15.81
C ALA A 327 6.85 -4.23 -16.67
N TRP A 328 8.00 -4.08 -16.03
CA TRP A 328 9.26 -3.85 -16.70
C TRP A 328 9.95 -5.14 -17.16
N ILE A 329 9.99 -6.16 -16.31
CA ILE A 329 10.74 -7.39 -16.54
C ILE A 329 9.94 -8.40 -17.38
N HIS A 330 8.63 -8.48 -17.15
CA HIS A 330 7.77 -9.51 -17.75
C HIS A 330 6.70 -8.94 -18.70
N GLY A 331 6.69 -7.61 -18.86
CA GLY A 331 5.80 -6.89 -19.77
C GLY A 331 4.51 -6.39 -19.13
N LEU A 332 3.95 -5.35 -19.75
CA LEU A 332 2.78 -4.63 -19.27
C LEU A 332 1.53 -5.52 -19.15
N ASP A 333 1.34 -6.47 -20.07
CA ASP A 333 0.17 -7.35 -20.05
C ASP A 333 0.09 -8.19 -18.77
N LYS A 334 1.25 -8.67 -18.26
CA LYS A 334 1.32 -9.44 -17.01
C LYS A 334 1.00 -8.57 -15.78
N SER A 335 1.29 -7.28 -15.83
CA SER A 335 1.05 -6.34 -14.73
C SER A 335 -0.37 -5.77 -14.69
N LYS A 336 -1.11 -5.82 -15.82
CA LYS A 336 -2.44 -5.16 -15.98
C LYS A 336 -3.48 -5.57 -14.93
N ALA A 337 -3.50 -6.85 -14.57
CA ALA A 337 -4.39 -7.36 -13.52
C ALA A 337 -3.91 -6.93 -12.13
N LEU A 338 -2.59 -6.98 -11.88
CA LEU A 338 -1.96 -6.66 -10.60
C LEU A 338 -2.12 -5.19 -10.22
N ALA A 339 -1.98 -4.27 -11.19
CA ALA A 339 -2.13 -2.84 -10.99
C ALA A 339 -3.52 -2.44 -10.46
N LYS A 340 -4.56 -3.27 -10.70
CA LYS A 340 -5.92 -3.04 -10.20
C LYS A 340 -6.09 -3.42 -8.73
N TYR A 341 -5.14 -4.16 -8.13
CA TYR A 341 -5.21 -4.55 -6.72
C TYR A 341 -4.72 -3.46 -5.76
N CYS A 342 -4.02 -2.45 -6.26
CA CYS A 342 -3.55 -1.38 -5.40
C CYS A 342 -4.69 -0.43 -5.01
N LEU A 343 -4.89 -0.25 -3.70
CA LEU A 343 -5.85 0.69 -3.10
C LEU A 343 -5.40 2.15 -3.20
N ARG A 344 -4.13 2.43 -3.50
CA ARG A 344 -3.47 3.74 -3.37
C ARG A 344 -3.61 4.31 -1.95
N CYS A 345 -3.51 3.45 -0.96
CA CYS A 345 -3.63 3.83 0.46
C CYS A 345 -2.31 4.34 1.07
N HIS A 346 -1.19 4.24 0.35
CA HIS A 346 0.16 4.66 0.75
C HIS A 346 0.72 3.99 2.03
N ARG A 347 0.02 3.02 2.62
CA ARG A 347 0.51 2.34 3.84
C ARG A 347 1.86 1.66 3.62
N CYS A 348 2.08 1.04 2.45
CA CYS A 348 3.34 0.41 2.11
C CYS A 348 4.53 1.38 2.08
N GLU A 349 4.30 2.65 1.74
CA GLU A 349 5.31 3.70 1.68
C GLU A 349 5.79 4.11 3.07
N ALA A 350 4.89 4.16 4.05
CA ALA A 350 5.25 4.42 5.45
C ALA A 350 6.17 3.35 6.04
N PHE A 351 6.14 2.12 5.49
CA PHE A 351 7.00 1.01 5.90
C PHE A 351 8.19 0.76 4.96
N CYS A 352 8.29 1.46 3.84
CA CYS A 352 9.34 1.24 2.87
C CYS A 352 10.70 1.71 3.39
N ALA A 353 11.70 0.79 3.41
CA ALA A 353 13.05 1.08 3.83
C ALA A 353 13.78 2.10 2.95
N ALA A 354 13.35 2.26 1.69
CA ALA A 354 14.01 3.09 0.67
C ALA A 354 13.09 4.19 0.11
N LYS A 355 12.04 4.58 0.85
CA LYS A 355 11.11 5.68 0.49
C LYS A 355 10.56 5.59 -0.93
N ILE A 356 10.28 4.40 -1.43
CA ILE A 356 9.72 4.22 -2.78
C ILE A 356 8.25 4.63 -2.77
N PRO A 357 7.81 5.57 -3.65
CA PRO A 357 6.43 6.02 -3.73
C PRO A 357 5.56 5.01 -4.50
N ILE A 358 5.43 3.79 -3.97
CA ILE A 358 4.86 2.64 -4.66
C ILE A 358 3.44 2.92 -5.21
N ALA A 359 2.60 3.60 -4.44
CA ALA A 359 1.22 3.87 -4.87
C ALA A 359 1.16 4.90 -6.01
N ASP A 360 2.04 5.90 -5.99
CA ASP A 360 2.15 6.90 -7.07
C ASP A 360 2.72 6.26 -8.33
N LEU A 361 3.75 5.42 -8.22
CA LEU A 361 4.29 4.65 -9.34
C LEU A 361 3.25 3.70 -9.95
N ILE A 362 2.41 3.05 -9.14
CA ILE A 362 1.30 2.23 -9.67
C ILE A 362 0.23 3.10 -10.34
N THR A 363 0.04 4.35 -9.90
CA THR A 363 -0.85 5.29 -10.58
C THR A 363 -0.28 5.67 -11.95
N ALA A 364 1.01 5.98 -12.03
CA ALA A 364 1.71 6.23 -13.29
C ALA A 364 1.69 4.98 -14.22
N LEU A 365 1.86 3.80 -13.67
CA LEU A 365 1.71 2.54 -14.41
C LEU A 365 0.27 2.38 -14.96
N ALA A 366 -0.75 2.74 -14.19
CA ALA A 366 -2.13 2.71 -14.70
C ALA A 366 -2.36 3.71 -15.84
N GLU A 367 -1.70 4.88 -15.82
CA GLU A 367 -1.69 5.83 -16.95
C GLU A 367 -1.04 5.22 -18.18
N ARG A 368 0.13 4.60 -18.03
CA ARG A 368 0.86 3.92 -19.12
C ARG A 368 0.02 2.76 -19.69
N LEU A 369 -0.54 1.91 -18.85
CA LEU A 369 -1.44 0.83 -19.26
C LEU A 369 -2.67 1.34 -20.03
N ASN A 370 -3.29 2.45 -19.58
CA ASN A 370 -4.42 3.05 -20.28
C ASN A 370 -4.04 3.63 -21.64
N SER A 371 -2.82 4.14 -21.82
CA SER A 371 -2.34 4.67 -23.10
C SER A 371 -1.98 3.56 -24.09
N GLU A 372 -1.34 2.49 -23.63
CA GLU A 372 -0.82 1.43 -24.50
C GLU A 372 -1.82 0.28 -24.76
N THR A 373 -2.61 -0.12 -23.75
CA THR A 373 -3.55 -1.24 -23.89
C THR A 373 -5.01 -0.82 -24.03
N GLY A 374 -5.25 0.48 -24.04
CA GLY A 374 -6.60 1.06 -24.18
C GLY A 374 -7.37 1.13 -22.85
N LYS A 375 -8.29 2.09 -22.80
CA LYS A 375 -9.13 2.38 -21.64
C LYS A 375 -10.43 1.57 -21.68
N ALA A 376 -10.86 1.06 -20.52
CA ALA A 376 -12.19 0.44 -20.41
C ALA A 376 -13.29 1.44 -20.81
N ALA A 377 -14.22 1.02 -21.69
CA ALA A 377 -15.23 1.90 -22.28
C ALA A 377 -16.07 2.67 -21.24
N TRP A 378 -16.52 1.99 -20.19
CA TRP A 378 -17.30 2.63 -19.12
C TRP A 378 -16.48 3.67 -18.32
N LYS A 379 -15.18 3.42 -18.09
CA LYS A 379 -14.30 4.38 -17.41
C LYS A 379 -14.04 5.60 -18.30
N ARG A 380 -13.87 5.38 -19.60
CA ARG A 380 -13.74 6.48 -20.58
C ARG A 380 -15.01 7.35 -20.58
N LEU A 381 -16.18 6.73 -20.60
CA LEU A 381 -17.44 7.48 -20.51
C LEU A 381 -17.55 8.25 -19.18
N ALA A 382 -17.28 7.59 -18.06
CA ALA A 382 -17.37 8.20 -16.73
C ALA A 382 -16.36 9.33 -16.52
N PHE A 383 -15.10 9.14 -16.90
CA PHE A 383 -14.02 10.09 -16.59
C PHE A 383 -13.80 11.11 -17.70
N ASP A 384 -13.53 10.67 -18.95
CA ASP A 384 -13.30 11.60 -20.06
C ASP A 384 -14.62 12.27 -20.51
N GLY A 385 -15.76 11.53 -20.44
CA GLY A 385 -17.08 12.00 -20.83
C GLY A 385 -17.75 12.90 -19.80
N VAL A 386 -17.83 12.47 -18.53
CA VAL A 386 -18.62 13.16 -17.49
C VAL A 386 -17.72 13.94 -16.53
N MET A 387 -16.83 13.26 -15.78
CA MET A 387 -16.09 13.90 -14.69
C MET A 387 -15.05 14.92 -15.16
N GLY A 388 -14.48 14.75 -16.35
CA GLY A 388 -13.60 15.73 -16.99
C GLY A 388 -14.31 16.96 -17.56
N ARG A 389 -15.66 17.04 -17.46
CA ARG A 389 -16.49 18.13 -17.99
C ARG A 389 -17.43 18.62 -16.89
N PRO A 390 -17.12 19.74 -16.21
CA PRO A 390 -17.87 20.21 -15.02
C PRO A 390 -19.37 20.37 -15.26
N VAL A 391 -19.77 20.87 -16.42
CA VAL A 391 -21.20 21.03 -16.77
C VAL A 391 -21.90 19.67 -16.84
N LEU A 392 -21.30 18.69 -17.52
CA LEU A 392 -21.88 17.35 -17.64
C LEU A 392 -21.90 16.63 -16.30
N GLN A 393 -20.90 16.87 -15.44
CA GLN A 393 -20.91 16.38 -14.07
C GLN A 393 -22.11 16.90 -13.28
N GLN A 394 -22.36 18.20 -13.31
CA GLN A 394 -23.51 18.82 -12.64
C GLN A 394 -24.84 18.30 -13.19
N VAL A 395 -24.97 18.16 -14.51
CA VAL A 395 -26.15 17.57 -15.16
C VAL A 395 -26.36 16.13 -14.69
N ALA A 396 -25.32 15.29 -14.70
CA ALA A 396 -25.41 13.89 -14.27
C ALA A 396 -25.85 13.76 -12.82
N PHE A 397 -25.31 14.58 -11.90
CA PHE A 397 -25.72 14.55 -10.50
C PHE A 397 -27.11 15.15 -10.29
N SER A 398 -27.54 16.11 -11.11
CA SER A 398 -28.90 16.63 -11.07
C SER A 398 -29.91 15.58 -11.54
N ALA A 399 -29.60 14.86 -12.61
CA ALA A 399 -30.40 13.72 -13.08
C ALA A 399 -30.49 12.63 -12.01
N ALA A 400 -29.35 12.29 -11.34
CA ALA A 400 -29.36 11.33 -10.23
C ALA A 400 -30.24 11.76 -9.05
N ARG A 401 -30.26 13.07 -8.72
CA ARG A 401 -31.20 13.62 -7.71
C ARG A 401 -32.66 13.49 -8.14
N THR A 402 -32.99 13.74 -9.40
CA THR A 402 -34.34 13.56 -9.93
C THR A 402 -34.76 12.09 -9.89
N ALA A 403 -33.85 11.19 -10.29
CA ALA A 403 -34.08 9.74 -10.24
C ALA A 403 -34.23 9.19 -8.82
N ARG A 404 -33.91 9.95 -7.76
CA ARG A 404 -34.06 9.57 -6.36
C ARG A 404 -35.46 9.05 -6.02
N LYS A 405 -36.49 9.60 -6.62
CA LYS A 405 -37.88 9.14 -6.40
C LYS A 405 -38.08 7.70 -6.87
N ALA A 406 -37.50 7.32 -8.02
CA ALA A 406 -37.56 5.96 -8.56
C ALA A 406 -36.71 4.97 -7.74
N VAL A 407 -35.52 5.39 -7.28
CA VAL A 407 -34.63 4.60 -6.44
C VAL A 407 -35.25 4.36 -5.04
N GLY A 408 -36.07 5.29 -4.56
CA GLY A 408 -36.62 5.27 -3.19
C GLY A 408 -35.51 5.49 -2.13
N ARG A 409 -35.90 5.95 -0.95
CA ARG A 409 -34.97 6.18 0.18
C ARG A 409 -35.57 5.63 1.47
N LYS A 410 -34.76 4.87 2.22
CA LYS A 410 -35.03 4.49 3.60
C LYS A 410 -33.78 4.71 4.44
N ASP A 411 -33.88 5.51 5.50
CA ASP A 411 -32.77 5.79 6.43
C ASP A 411 -31.48 6.27 5.72
N GLY A 412 -31.63 7.08 4.65
CA GLY A 412 -30.49 7.59 3.87
C GLY A 412 -30.02 6.68 2.73
N PHE A 413 -30.46 5.41 2.66
CA PHE A 413 -30.02 4.43 1.68
C PHE A 413 -31.02 4.23 0.55
N ALA A 414 -30.52 3.78 -0.60
CA ALA A 414 -31.31 3.41 -1.76
C ALA A 414 -32.09 2.09 -1.50
N ARG A 415 -33.38 2.05 -1.86
CA ARG A 415 -34.22 0.85 -1.71
C ARG A 415 -34.25 -0.03 -2.94
N ARG A 416 -34.19 0.58 -4.12
CA ARG A 416 -34.26 -0.10 -5.42
C ARG A 416 -33.05 0.33 -6.22
N LEU A 417 -32.26 -0.63 -6.60
CA LEU A 417 -31.06 -0.43 -7.41
C LEU A 417 -31.21 -1.19 -8.72
N PRO A 418 -30.66 -0.68 -9.85
CA PRO A 418 -30.57 -1.45 -11.09
C PRO A 418 -29.81 -2.78 -10.84
N ALA A 419 -30.21 -3.85 -11.50
CA ALA A 419 -29.66 -5.20 -11.31
C ALA A 419 -28.13 -5.27 -11.39
N TRP A 420 -27.52 -4.46 -12.28
CA TRP A 420 -26.05 -4.39 -12.38
C TRP A 420 -25.35 -3.81 -11.14
N MET A 421 -26.07 -3.10 -10.27
CA MET A 421 -25.55 -2.56 -8.99
C MET A 421 -25.71 -3.53 -7.82
N GLU A 422 -26.49 -4.59 -7.93
CA GLU A 422 -26.75 -5.54 -6.84
C GLU A 422 -25.47 -6.14 -6.24
N LYS A 423 -24.47 -6.45 -7.09
CA LYS A 423 -23.18 -6.97 -6.63
C LYS A 423 -22.43 -6.02 -5.67
N TYR A 424 -22.69 -4.70 -5.75
CA TYR A 424 -22.09 -3.70 -4.85
C TYR A 424 -22.92 -3.48 -3.59
N ASP A 425 -24.24 -3.76 -3.65
CA ASP A 425 -25.16 -3.62 -2.53
C ASP A 425 -25.17 -4.85 -1.61
N ARG A 426 -24.68 -6.01 -2.07
CA ARG A 426 -24.64 -7.25 -1.29
C ARG A 426 -23.89 -7.13 0.03
N PHE A 427 -22.80 -6.38 0.08
CA PHE A 427 -21.95 -6.26 1.26
C PHE A 427 -22.01 -4.90 1.93
N ARG A 428 -22.64 -3.89 1.29
CA ARG A 428 -22.86 -2.55 1.86
C ARG A 428 -24.11 -1.92 1.26
N ALA A 429 -24.93 -1.29 2.08
CA ALA A 429 -26.04 -0.49 1.58
C ALA A 429 -25.50 0.79 0.90
N LEU A 430 -25.99 1.09 -0.30
CA LEU A 430 -25.56 2.26 -1.04
C LEU A 430 -26.37 3.50 -0.65
N PRO A 431 -25.74 4.70 -0.49
CA PRO A 431 -26.48 5.90 -0.14
C PRO A 431 -27.38 6.33 -1.30
N ALA A 432 -28.57 6.83 -0.96
CA ALA A 432 -29.40 7.51 -1.94
C ALA A 432 -28.89 8.94 -2.17
N PRO A 433 -28.96 9.48 -3.41
CA PRO A 433 -28.62 10.89 -3.67
C PRO A 433 -29.41 11.83 -2.74
N ALA A 434 -28.79 12.88 -2.25
CA ALA A 434 -29.45 13.88 -1.40
C ALA A 434 -30.51 14.67 -2.18
N ALA A 435 -31.53 15.16 -1.51
CA ALA A 435 -32.61 15.97 -2.16
C ALA A 435 -32.10 17.31 -2.65
N LYS A 436 -31.21 17.93 -1.89
CA LYS A 436 -30.55 19.22 -2.18
C LYS A 436 -29.05 19.05 -2.00
N SER A 437 -28.27 19.76 -2.79
CA SER A 437 -26.83 19.79 -2.65
C SER A 437 -26.40 20.59 -1.43
N PHE A 438 -25.17 20.36 -0.95
CA PHE A 438 -24.58 21.14 0.13
C PHE A 438 -24.63 22.63 -0.18
N THR A 439 -24.12 23.03 -1.35
CA THR A 439 -24.11 24.46 -1.76
C THR A 439 -25.52 25.07 -1.81
N SER A 440 -26.55 24.29 -2.18
CA SER A 440 -27.94 24.75 -2.18
C SER A 440 -28.51 24.91 -0.75
N LEU A 441 -28.17 23.99 0.15
CA LEU A 441 -28.57 24.08 1.56
C LEU A 441 -27.88 25.25 2.25
N PHE A 442 -26.58 25.39 1.99
CA PHE A 442 -25.76 26.48 2.53
C PHE A 442 -26.34 27.85 2.15
N LYS A 443 -26.63 28.08 0.86
CA LYS A 443 -27.26 29.32 0.40
C LYS A 443 -28.61 29.62 1.07
N LYS A 444 -29.38 28.57 1.38
CA LYS A 444 -30.66 28.71 2.07
C LYS A 444 -30.48 29.12 3.54
N GLU A 445 -29.49 28.55 4.25
CA GLU A 445 -29.29 28.75 5.69
C GLU A 445 -28.43 30.01 5.98
N PHE A 446 -27.36 30.20 5.22
CA PHE A 446 -26.36 31.26 5.44
C PHE A 446 -26.45 32.46 4.45
N GLY A 447 -27.33 32.37 3.43
CA GLY A 447 -27.46 33.39 2.38
C GLY A 447 -26.37 33.35 1.31
N LYS A 448 -26.39 34.27 0.36
CA LYS A 448 -25.39 34.36 -0.71
C LYS A 448 -24.01 34.82 -0.24
N ALA A 449 -23.96 35.60 0.81
CA ALA A 449 -22.73 36.20 1.32
C ALA A 449 -22.06 35.38 2.44
N GLY A 450 -22.70 34.31 2.93
CA GLY A 450 -22.09 33.44 3.95
C GLY A 450 -21.98 34.05 5.35
N VAL A 451 -22.69 35.13 5.65
CA VAL A 451 -22.50 35.87 6.91
C VAL A 451 -23.72 35.80 7.80
N MET A 452 -23.55 35.26 8.98
CA MET A 452 -24.36 35.58 10.15
C MET A 452 -23.46 36.40 11.12
N GLY A 453 -23.48 37.73 11.01
CA GLY A 453 -22.80 38.65 11.95
C GLY A 453 -21.39 39.09 11.52
N LEU A 454 -20.89 40.11 12.21
CA LEU A 454 -19.50 40.57 12.11
C LEU A 454 -18.58 39.50 12.73
N SER A 455 -17.91 38.69 11.87
CA SER A 455 -16.93 37.70 12.33
C SER A 455 -15.65 38.42 12.83
N SER A 456 -15.19 38.04 14.01
CA SER A 456 -13.96 38.60 14.60
C SER A 456 -12.72 37.83 14.14
N LYS A 457 -12.86 36.60 13.64
CA LYS A 457 -11.74 35.68 13.31
C LYS A 457 -11.42 35.58 11.81
N GLY A 458 -12.16 36.29 10.97
CA GLY A 458 -11.95 36.29 9.53
C GLY A 458 -12.72 35.19 8.78
N ALA A 459 -12.43 35.07 7.48
CA ALA A 459 -13.17 34.18 6.58
C ALA A 459 -12.51 32.81 6.40
N VAL A 460 -13.33 31.77 6.25
CA VAL A 460 -12.91 30.40 5.86
C VAL A 460 -13.81 29.86 4.76
N THR A 461 -13.23 29.11 3.82
CA THR A 461 -13.97 28.46 2.74
C THR A 461 -14.07 26.96 3.00
N ILE A 462 -15.29 26.40 3.05
CA ILE A 462 -15.50 24.95 3.19
C ILE A 462 -15.52 24.29 1.82
N TYR A 463 -14.67 23.29 1.61
CA TYR A 463 -14.70 22.43 0.43
C TYR A 463 -15.03 20.99 0.81
N GLY A 464 -16.27 20.56 0.47
CA GLY A 464 -16.78 19.22 0.78
C GLY A 464 -16.43 18.14 -0.26
N GLY A 465 -16.19 18.54 -1.51
CA GLY A 465 -16.04 17.60 -2.63
C GLY A 465 -17.37 16.94 -3.04
N CYS A 466 -17.31 16.08 -4.06
CA CYS A 466 -18.52 15.54 -4.73
C CYS A 466 -19.41 14.64 -3.84
N LEU A 467 -18.83 13.87 -2.92
CA LEU A 467 -19.65 13.00 -2.03
C LEU A 467 -20.46 13.83 -1.04
N ILE A 468 -19.88 14.85 -0.45
CA ILE A 468 -20.58 15.76 0.47
C ILE A 468 -21.59 16.59 -0.31
N GLU A 469 -21.20 17.14 -1.47
CA GLU A 469 -22.10 17.96 -2.29
C GLU A 469 -23.39 17.20 -2.65
N HIS A 470 -23.30 15.90 -2.97
CA HIS A 470 -24.40 15.19 -3.60
C HIS A 470 -25.05 14.06 -2.80
N PHE A 471 -24.34 13.52 -1.77
CA PHE A 471 -24.83 12.38 -0.99
C PHE A 471 -24.92 12.65 0.50
N TYR A 472 -24.00 13.46 1.06
CA TYR A 472 -23.91 13.75 2.50
C TYR A 472 -23.84 15.26 2.79
N PRO A 473 -24.77 16.07 2.26
CA PRO A 473 -24.73 17.53 2.44
C PRO A 473 -24.81 17.95 3.91
N GLU A 474 -25.36 17.10 4.78
CA GLU A 474 -25.43 17.30 6.23
C GLU A 474 -24.05 17.45 6.87
N ILE A 475 -23.02 16.79 6.36
CA ILE A 475 -21.63 16.95 6.85
C ILE A 475 -21.11 18.37 6.58
N GLY A 476 -21.35 18.87 5.36
CA GLY A 476 -20.98 20.24 5.00
C GLY A 476 -21.70 21.29 5.83
N MET A 477 -23.01 21.07 6.09
CA MET A 477 -23.81 21.93 6.92
C MET A 477 -23.37 21.92 8.40
N ALA A 478 -23.04 20.74 8.92
CA ALA A 478 -22.49 20.58 10.26
C ALA A 478 -21.18 21.36 10.43
N ALA A 479 -20.23 21.20 9.50
CA ALA A 479 -18.98 21.95 9.50
C ALA A 479 -19.23 23.48 9.44
N ALA A 480 -20.17 23.92 8.61
CA ALA A 480 -20.53 25.32 8.49
C ALA A 480 -21.07 25.90 9.82
N ARG A 481 -21.97 25.18 10.48
CA ARG A 481 -22.50 25.58 11.78
C ARG A 481 -21.42 25.59 12.87
N VAL A 482 -20.53 24.59 12.91
CA VAL A 482 -19.41 24.56 13.86
C VAL A 482 -18.51 25.77 13.67
N LEU A 483 -18.06 26.06 12.46
CA LEU A 483 -17.17 27.19 12.17
C LEU A 483 -17.85 28.54 12.40
N SER A 484 -19.14 28.70 12.09
CA SER A 484 -19.91 29.88 12.37
C SER A 484 -20.04 30.15 13.89
N ARG A 485 -20.30 29.07 14.69
CA ARG A 485 -20.33 29.20 16.15
C ARG A 485 -18.96 29.52 16.75
N LEU A 486 -17.87 29.21 16.06
CA LEU A 486 -16.51 29.55 16.45
C LEU A 486 -16.09 30.94 15.96
N ASP A 487 -17.04 31.74 15.45
CA ASP A 487 -16.91 33.13 15.04
C ASP A 487 -16.09 33.35 13.75
N TYR A 488 -16.21 32.40 12.78
CA TYR A 488 -15.69 32.57 11.42
C TYR A 488 -16.77 32.98 10.43
N GLU A 489 -16.40 33.83 9.47
CA GLU A 489 -17.17 34.06 8.25
C GLU A 489 -17.03 32.86 7.36
N VAL A 490 -18.10 32.04 7.22
CA VAL A 490 -18.05 30.78 6.47
C VAL A 490 -18.50 30.98 5.04
N LYS A 491 -17.71 30.50 4.06
CA LYS A 491 -18.03 30.50 2.64
C LYS A 491 -18.12 29.07 2.13
N ALA A 492 -19.07 28.78 1.26
CA ALA A 492 -19.12 27.49 0.57
C ALA A 492 -18.23 27.53 -0.67
N GLY A 493 -17.28 26.63 -0.76
CA GLY A 493 -16.49 26.40 -1.95
C GLY A 493 -17.33 25.80 -3.10
N PRO A 494 -16.79 25.75 -4.32
CA PRO A 494 -17.52 25.25 -5.47
C PRO A 494 -17.85 23.76 -5.35
N GLY A 495 -19.08 23.36 -5.72
CA GLY A 495 -19.55 21.96 -5.71
C GLY A 495 -19.01 21.13 -6.87
N LEU A 496 -17.71 21.23 -7.15
CA LEU A 496 -17.02 20.54 -8.24
C LEU A 496 -16.15 19.41 -7.73
N CYS A 497 -15.80 18.45 -8.61
CA CYS A 497 -14.90 17.34 -8.28
C CYS A 497 -13.45 17.84 -8.20
N CYS A 498 -12.69 17.38 -7.19
CA CYS A 498 -11.26 17.67 -7.07
C CYS A 498 -10.38 17.02 -8.16
N GLY A 499 -10.89 16.06 -8.92
CA GLY A 499 -10.13 15.33 -9.94
C GLY A 499 -9.47 14.04 -9.43
N PHE A 500 -9.59 13.68 -8.16
CA PHE A 500 -8.95 12.47 -7.62
C PHE A 500 -9.45 11.15 -8.24
N PRO A 501 -10.76 10.88 -8.42
CA PRO A 501 -11.22 9.61 -8.96
C PRO A 501 -10.64 9.29 -10.36
N PRO A 502 -10.63 10.20 -11.35
CA PRO A 502 -9.96 9.94 -12.61
C PRO A 502 -8.43 9.81 -12.47
N SER A 503 -7.76 10.60 -11.60
CA SER A 503 -6.33 10.45 -11.34
C SER A 503 -6.01 9.05 -10.84
N ASN A 504 -6.73 8.58 -9.82
CA ASN A 504 -6.55 7.25 -9.24
C ASN A 504 -6.74 6.08 -10.24
N ALA A 505 -7.54 6.30 -11.27
CA ALA A 505 -7.81 5.35 -12.34
C ALA A 505 -6.86 5.46 -13.55
N GLY A 506 -5.84 6.34 -13.49
CA GLY A 506 -4.90 6.57 -14.60
C GLY A 506 -5.47 7.41 -15.76
N PHE A 507 -6.39 8.33 -15.47
CA PHE A 507 -6.97 9.27 -16.44
C PHE A 507 -6.47 10.69 -16.17
N ARG A 508 -5.15 10.90 -16.28
CA ARG A 508 -4.47 12.17 -15.95
C ARG A 508 -5.11 13.38 -16.64
N LYS A 509 -5.43 13.28 -17.95
CA LYS A 509 -6.06 14.38 -18.70
C LYS A 509 -7.44 14.78 -18.14
N ALA A 510 -8.29 13.80 -17.78
CA ALA A 510 -9.58 14.06 -17.16
C ALA A 510 -9.43 14.64 -15.75
N SER A 511 -8.46 14.17 -14.99
CA SER A 511 -8.09 14.70 -13.67
C SER A 511 -7.68 16.18 -13.77
N GLY A 512 -6.77 16.52 -14.69
CA GLY A 512 -6.32 17.91 -14.91
C GLY A 512 -7.46 18.83 -15.31
N LYS A 513 -8.39 18.39 -16.17
CA LYS A 513 -9.57 19.17 -16.54
C LYS A 513 -10.49 19.44 -15.34
N ALA A 514 -10.75 18.41 -14.50
CA ALA A 514 -11.59 18.56 -13.32
C ALA A 514 -10.92 19.50 -12.30
N PHE A 515 -9.63 19.29 -12.01
CA PHE A 515 -8.86 20.14 -11.10
C PHE A 515 -8.77 21.58 -11.61
N GLY A 516 -8.45 21.81 -12.88
CA GLY A 516 -8.36 23.15 -13.46
C GLY A 516 -9.70 23.91 -13.43
N ALA A 517 -10.83 23.19 -13.59
CA ALA A 517 -12.16 23.80 -13.44
C ALA A 517 -12.44 24.22 -11.99
N LEU A 518 -12.06 23.36 -11.02
CA LEU A 518 -12.16 23.69 -9.60
C LEU A 518 -11.26 24.87 -9.23
N LEU A 519 -10.01 24.89 -9.71
CA LEU A 519 -9.04 25.96 -9.47
C LEU A 519 -9.53 27.32 -9.98
N ARG A 520 -10.18 27.34 -11.15
CA ARG A 520 -10.80 28.57 -11.67
C ARG A 520 -11.98 29.05 -10.85
N ALA A 521 -12.78 28.13 -10.32
CA ALA A 521 -13.96 28.43 -9.52
C ALA A 521 -13.65 28.76 -8.04
N MET A 522 -12.41 28.52 -7.57
CA MET A 522 -11.97 28.84 -6.22
C MET A 522 -11.47 30.29 -6.16
N GLU A 523 -12.40 31.23 -6.00
CA GLU A 523 -12.14 32.67 -6.05
C GLU A 523 -11.60 33.22 -4.73
N SER A 524 -11.93 32.59 -3.59
CA SER A 524 -11.55 33.07 -2.26
C SER A 524 -10.08 32.84 -1.95
N GLU A 525 -9.42 33.82 -1.29
CA GLU A 525 -8.05 33.68 -0.77
C GLU A 525 -7.99 33.16 0.68
N SER A 526 -9.13 33.00 1.33
CA SER A 526 -9.21 32.47 2.69
C SER A 526 -8.70 31.02 2.81
N PRO A 527 -8.34 30.56 4.03
CA PRO A 527 -8.06 29.15 4.27
C PRO A 527 -9.19 28.24 3.74
N VAL A 528 -8.82 27.14 3.10
CA VAL A 528 -9.77 26.18 2.52
C VAL A 528 -9.85 24.96 3.43
N VAL A 529 -10.90 24.92 4.25
CA VAL A 529 -11.16 23.83 5.18
C VAL A 529 -11.81 22.67 4.41
N THR A 530 -11.09 21.54 4.34
CA THR A 530 -11.55 20.37 3.60
C THR A 530 -12.17 19.32 4.50
N LEU A 531 -13.31 18.74 4.07
CA LEU A 531 -14.04 17.69 4.79
C LEU A 531 -13.75 16.27 4.22
N CYS A 532 -12.72 16.16 3.38
CA CYS A 532 -12.34 14.91 2.74
C CYS A 532 -10.82 14.85 2.58
N PRO A 533 -10.10 13.96 3.30
CA PRO A 533 -8.66 13.83 3.17
C PRO A 533 -8.18 13.49 1.76
N THR A 534 -8.97 12.75 1.00
CA THR A 534 -8.67 12.45 -0.41
C THR A 534 -8.72 13.71 -1.28
N CYS A 535 -9.70 14.58 -1.05
CA CYS A 535 -9.75 15.87 -1.72
C CYS A 535 -8.61 16.79 -1.26
N ALA A 536 -8.31 16.84 0.05
CA ALA A 536 -7.18 17.58 0.60
C ALA A 536 -5.87 17.18 -0.07
N THR A 537 -5.60 15.88 -0.18
CA THR A 537 -4.42 15.35 -0.86
C THR A 537 -4.37 15.76 -2.33
N MET A 538 -5.50 15.70 -3.03
CA MET A 538 -5.56 16.13 -4.43
C MET A 538 -5.23 17.60 -4.58
N LEU A 539 -5.82 18.45 -3.73
CA LEU A 539 -5.65 19.90 -3.81
C LEU A 539 -4.26 20.37 -3.32
N ALA A 540 -3.73 19.74 -2.27
CA ALA A 540 -2.46 20.15 -1.67
C ALA A 540 -1.22 19.57 -2.38
N LYS A 541 -1.33 18.40 -3.04
CA LYS A 541 -0.18 17.68 -3.61
C LYS A 541 -0.35 17.41 -5.10
N ARG A 542 -1.26 16.53 -5.49
CA ARG A 542 -1.36 16.04 -6.88
C ARG A 542 -1.85 17.07 -7.89
N GLY A 543 -2.76 17.95 -7.50
CA GLY A 543 -3.29 19.00 -8.39
C GLY A 543 -2.20 19.95 -8.85
N PRO A 544 -1.37 20.52 -7.95
CA PRO A 544 -0.21 21.31 -8.31
C PRO A 544 0.79 20.60 -9.21
N GLU A 545 1.03 19.30 -8.98
CA GLU A 545 1.91 18.49 -9.85
C GLU A 545 1.34 18.28 -11.28
N ILE A 546 0.03 18.23 -11.41
CA ILE A 546 -0.66 18.07 -12.71
C ILE A 546 -0.73 19.41 -13.45
N ASP A 547 -1.07 20.50 -12.76
CA ASP A 547 -1.33 21.83 -13.33
C ASP A 547 -0.04 22.65 -13.49
N GLY A 548 0.84 22.65 -12.48
CA GLY A 548 2.12 23.34 -12.46
C GLY A 548 2.07 24.86 -12.24
N SER A 549 0.86 25.48 -12.22
CA SER A 549 0.71 26.93 -12.10
C SER A 549 0.92 27.45 -10.69
N GLU A 550 1.34 28.72 -10.57
CA GLU A 550 1.45 29.41 -9.27
C GLU A 550 0.10 29.51 -8.55
N LYS A 551 -1.00 29.61 -9.31
CA LYS A 551 -2.36 29.59 -8.74
C LYS A 551 -2.67 28.24 -8.06
N ALA A 552 -2.22 27.14 -8.63
CA ALA A 552 -2.37 25.80 -8.03
C ALA A 552 -1.53 25.66 -6.76
N LYS A 553 -0.29 26.18 -6.74
CA LYS A 553 0.57 26.19 -5.56
C LYS A 553 0.01 27.09 -4.46
N ALA A 554 -0.51 28.28 -4.82
CA ALA A 554 -1.16 29.17 -3.88
C ALA A 554 -2.42 28.57 -3.25
N LEU A 555 -3.23 27.82 -4.02
CA LEU A 555 -4.34 27.07 -3.48
C LEU A 555 -3.85 25.99 -2.53
N ALA A 556 -2.84 25.22 -2.89
CA ALA A 556 -2.29 24.12 -2.09
C ALA A 556 -1.84 24.58 -0.69
N ALA A 557 -1.21 25.75 -0.61
CA ALA A 557 -0.73 26.32 0.66
C ALA A 557 -1.86 26.69 1.65
N ARG A 558 -3.10 26.82 1.17
CA ARG A 558 -4.27 27.18 1.99
C ARG A 558 -5.16 26.00 2.37
N ILE A 559 -4.84 24.80 1.87
CA ILE A 559 -5.63 23.60 2.13
C ILE A 559 -5.34 23.09 3.53
N ILE A 560 -6.37 22.95 4.34
CA ILE A 560 -6.27 22.41 5.69
C ILE A 560 -7.43 21.42 5.96
N PRO A 561 -7.17 20.20 6.46
CA PRO A 561 -8.23 19.28 6.91
C PRO A 561 -9.02 19.89 8.09
N PHE A 562 -10.33 19.62 8.14
CA PHE A 562 -11.21 20.16 9.17
C PHE A 562 -10.74 19.87 10.59
N GLY A 563 -10.41 18.60 10.90
CA GLY A 563 -9.91 18.21 12.22
C GLY A 563 -8.64 18.96 12.62
N ARG A 564 -7.70 19.15 11.67
CA ARG A 564 -6.47 19.92 11.89
C ARG A 564 -6.76 21.40 12.12
N PHE A 565 -7.66 22.00 11.33
CA PHE A 565 -8.04 23.40 11.51
C PHE A 565 -8.58 23.66 12.93
N ILE A 566 -9.49 22.79 13.41
CA ILE A 566 -10.02 22.90 14.77
C ILE A 566 -8.93 22.64 15.82
N ALA A 567 -8.09 21.62 15.64
CA ALA A 567 -7.03 21.27 16.59
C ALA A 567 -5.97 22.38 16.75
N GLU A 568 -5.63 23.07 15.68
CA GLU A 568 -4.60 24.11 15.69
C GLU A 568 -5.13 25.50 16.13
N LYS A 569 -6.37 25.81 15.77
CA LYS A 569 -6.92 27.16 15.95
C LYS A 569 -7.95 27.26 17.08
N GLU A 570 -8.70 26.21 17.34
CA GLU A 570 -9.93 26.26 18.13
C GLU A 570 -10.04 25.21 19.24
N LEU A 571 -8.98 24.44 19.50
CA LEU A 571 -9.04 23.33 20.48
C LEU A 571 -9.52 23.80 21.86
N ALA A 572 -8.99 24.93 22.35
CA ALA A 572 -9.38 25.48 23.64
C ALA A 572 -10.84 25.96 23.64
N ALA A 573 -11.28 26.59 22.54
CA ALA A 573 -12.66 27.08 22.41
C ALA A 573 -13.66 25.92 22.38
N VAL A 574 -13.28 24.81 21.75
CA VAL A 574 -14.09 23.57 21.72
C VAL A 574 -14.12 22.90 23.09
N ALA A 575 -12.97 22.78 23.77
CA ALA A 575 -12.87 22.16 25.09
C ALA A 575 -13.62 22.94 26.19
N ASN A 576 -13.64 24.28 26.10
CA ASN A 576 -14.29 25.16 27.11
C ASN A 576 -15.80 25.28 26.91
N ARG A 577 -16.35 24.84 25.78
CA ARG A 577 -17.81 24.83 25.58
C ARG A 577 -18.42 23.70 26.37
N LYS A 578 -19.35 24.02 27.26
CA LYS A 578 -20.17 23.02 27.97
C LYS A 578 -21.16 22.38 26.98
N GLY A 579 -20.66 21.44 26.17
CA GLY A 579 -21.51 20.61 25.35
C GLY A 579 -22.20 19.53 26.16
N THR A 580 -23.14 18.82 25.53
CA THR A 580 -23.82 17.70 26.16
C THR A 580 -22.82 16.55 26.33
N ALA A 581 -22.56 16.12 27.57
CA ALA A 581 -21.72 14.95 27.80
C ALA A 581 -22.27 13.72 27.04
N LEU A 582 -21.35 12.86 26.59
CA LEU A 582 -21.77 11.57 26.01
C LEU A 582 -22.70 10.84 26.98
N PRO A 583 -23.78 10.21 26.49
CA PRO A 583 -24.58 9.32 27.31
C PRO A 583 -23.71 8.29 28.04
N THR A 584 -24.01 8.04 29.29
CA THR A 584 -23.26 7.06 30.10
C THR A 584 -23.18 5.71 29.36
N GLY A 585 -21.97 5.19 29.19
CA GLY A 585 -21.71 3.92 28.50
C GLY A 585 -21.56 4.01 26.98
N LEU A 586 -21.69 5.20 26.36
CA LEU A 586 -21.43 5.37 24.93
C LEU A 586 -19.96 5.69 24.69
N ALA A 587 -19.24 4.76 24.03
CA ALA A 587 -17.84 4.93 23.63
C ALA A 587 -17.72 5.31 22.15
N ILE A 588 -16.63 5.99 21.82
CA ILE A 588 -16.28 6.37 20.44
C ILE A 588 -14.99 5.67 20.05
N THR A 589 -14.97 5.04 18.88
CA THR A 589 -13.73 4.60 18.22
C THR A 589 -13.46 5.45 16.97
N TYR A 590 -12.23 5.41 16.45
CA TYR A 590 -11.85 6.24 15.31
C TYR A 590 -11.19 5.43 14.20
N HIS A 591 -11.66 5.61 12.95
CA HIS A 591 -11.05 5.02 11.77
C HIS A 591 -10.09 6.01 11.11
N ASP A 592 -8.80 5.69 11.07
CA ASP A 592 -7.78 6.46 10.34
C ASP A 592 -7.98 6.30 8.84
N SER A 593 -8.59 7.28 8.22
CA SER A 593 -8.67 7.30 6.75
C SER A 593 -7.26 7.33 6.17
N CYS A 594 -6.98 6.42 5.23
CA CYS A 594 -5.61 6.18 4.74
C CYS A 594 -4.88 7.44 4.26
N HIS A 595 -5.53 8.34 3.52
CA HIS A 595 -4.92 9.61 3.08
C HIS A 595 -4.75 10.60 4.23
N HIS A 596 -5.64 10.56 5.22
CA HIS A 596 -5.54 11.42 6.41
C HIS A 596 -4.27 11.13 7.20
N LYS A 597 -3.97 9.84 7.40
CA LYS A 597 -2.77 9.39 8.09
C LYS A 597 -1.52 9.43 7.21
N ASN A 598 -1.53 8.66 6.09
CA ASN A 598 -0.30 8.36 5.35
C ASN A 598 0.19 9.54 4.48
N LEU A 599 -0.69 10.49 4.10
CA LEU A 599 -0.33 11.60 3.23
C LEU A 599 -0.43 12.97 3.90
N LEU A 600 -1.31 13.14 4.89
CA LEU A 600 -1.55 14.42 5.56
C LEU A 600 -1.04 14.44 7.01
N ALA A 601 -0.77 13.28 7.62
CA ALA A 601 -0.35 13.12 9.02
C ALA A 601 -1.27 13.90 10.00
N ALA A 602 -2.61 13.80 9.80
CA ALA A 602 -3.61 14.58 10.51
C ALA A 602 -4.58 13.72 11.36
N GLU A 603 -4.33 12.42 11.48
CA GLU A 603 -5.20 11.48 12.20
C GLU A 603 -5.28 11.75 13.71
N LYS A 604 -4.21 12.29 14.28
CA LYS A 604 -4.16 12.65 15.71
C LYS A 604 -4.95 13.90 16.01
N ASP A 605 -5.05 14.81 15.04
CA ASP A 605 -5.74 16.09 15.22
C ASP A 605 -7.23 15.87 15.48
N SER A 606 -7.89 15.03 14.70
CA SER A 606 -9.30 14.71 14.87
C SER A 606 -9.60 13.97 16.19
N ARG A 607 -8.70 13.07 16.63
CA ARG A 607 -8.81 12.42 17.95
C ARG A 607 -8.79 13.47 19.07
N ARG A 608 -7.79 14.36 19.06
CA ARG A 608 -7.66 15.45 20.05
C ARG A 608 -8.91 16.32 20.09
N VAL A 609 -9.48 16.64 18.93
CA VAL A 609 -10.70 17.45 18.83
C VAL A 609 -11.90 16.72 19.42
N ILE A 610 -12.08 15.44 19.10
CA ILE A 610 -13.17 14.61 19.65
C ILE A 610 -13.03 14.47 21.17
N GLU A 611 -11.85 14.17 21.66
CA GLU A 611 -11.56 14.03 23.08
C GLU A 611 -11.79 15.33 23.86
N ALA A 612 -11.32 16.45 23.30
CA ALA A 612 -11.51 17.78 23.91
C ALA A 612 -12.98 18.21 23.93
N ALA A 613 -13.74 17.96 22.85
CA ALA A 613 -15.14 18.32 22.75
C ALA A 613 -16.02 17.53 23.71
N MET A 614 -15.74 16.25 23.89
CA MET A 614 -16.64 15.29 24.52
C MET A 614 -16.18 14.85 25.92
N GLY A 615 -15.00 15.28 26.36
CA GLY A 615 -14.42 14.88 27.65
C GLY A 615 -14.24 13.39 27.82
N THR A 616 -13.96 12.67 26.71
CA THR A 616 -13.79 11.21 26.68
C THR A 616 -12.59 10.82 25.87
N THR A 617 -12.01 9.65 26.15
CA THR A 617 -10.91 9.09 25.36
C THR A 617 -11.45 8.24 24.22
N VAL A 618 -10.85 8.33 23.06
CA VAL A 618 -11.16 7.47 21.92
C VAL A 618 -10.67 6.04 22.19
N VAL A 619 -11.57 5.06 22.06
CA VAL A 619 -11.22 3.62 22.15
C VAL A 619 -10.54 3.19 20.87
N GLU A 620 -9.29 2.83 20.94
CA GLU A 620 -8.54 2.42 19.74
C GLU A 620 -8.95 1.03 19.25
N MET A 621 -9.16 0.90 17.94
CA MET A 621 -9.39 -0.38 17.29
C MET A 621 -8.07 -1.00 16.81
N ASP A 622 -8.06 -2.30 16.58
CA ASP A 622 -6.95 -2.98 15.93
C ASP A 622 -6.75 -2.44 14.50
N GLU A 623 -5.53 -2.11 14.12
CA GLU A 623 -5.18 -1.55 12.81
C GLU A 623 -6.15 -0.43 12.35
N PRO A 624 -6.25 0.69 13.10
CA PRO A 624 -7.19 1.77 12.79
C PRO A 624 -6.98 2.34 11.37
N ASP A 625 -5.75 2.28 10.87
CA ASP A 625 -5.30 2.74 9.55
C ASP A 625 -5.44 1.70 8.43
N LYS A 626 -5.89 0.48 8.72
CA LYS A 626 -6.19 -0.49 7.66
C LYS A 626 -7.36 0.00 6.81
N CYS A 627 -7.15 0.03 5.49
CA CYS A 627 -8.12 0.61 4.55
C CYS A 627 -9.50 -0.08 4.65
N CYS A 628 -10.56 0.72 4.63
CA CYS A 628 -11.95 0.23 4.64
C CYS A 628 -12.39 -0.49 3.34
N GLY A 629 -11.56 -0.45 2.28
CA GLY A 629 -11.85 -1.09 0.99
C GLY A 629 -12.61 -0.23 -0.02
N PHE A 630 -12.92 1.04 0.25
CA PHE A 630 -13.61 1.91 -0.70
C PHE A 630 -12.74 2.25 -1.92
N ALA A 631 -11.65 3.00 -1.70
CA ALA A 631 -10.63 3.38 -2.68
C ALA A 631 -11.17 3.74 -4.10
N GLY A 632 -12.22 4.53 -4.17
CA GLY A 632 -12.80 5.03 -5.44
C GLY A 632 -13.24 3.90 -6.38
N THR A 633 -12.60 3.79 -7.57
CA THR A 633 -12.93 2.74 -8.55
C THR A 633 -12.51 1.33 -8.13
N PHE A 634 -11.63 1.18 -7.16
CA PHE A 634 -11.20 -0.13 -6.68
C PHE A 634 -12.37 -0.99 -6.22
N CYS A 635 -13.31 -0.42 -5.44
CA CYS A 635 -14.47 -1.15 -4.96
C CYS A 635 -15.45 -1.56 -6.08
N VAL A 636 -15.34 -0.93 -7.26
CA VAL A 636 -16.09 -1.28 -8.47
C VAL A 636 -15.35 -2.36 -9.27
N ASP A 637 -14.04 -2.23 -9.39
CA ASP A 637 -13.20 -3.18 -10.12
C ASP A 637 -13.01 -4.51 -9.37
N ASN A 638 -12.99 -4.46 -8.02
CA ASN A 638 -12.69 -5.61 -7.14
C ASN A 638 -13.71 -5.70 -5.97
N PRO A 639 -15.01 -5.93 -6.24
CA PRO A 639 -16.05 -5.91 -5.21
C PRO A 639 -15.84 -6.97 -4.12
N GLU A 640 -15.33 -8.17 -4.45
CA GLU A 640 -15.09 -9.24 -3.49
C GLU A 640 -13.96 -8.88 -2.52
N ILE A 641 -12.87 -8.27 -3.02
CA ILE A 641 -11.77 -7.82 -2.18
C ILE A 641 -12.22 -6.64 -1.31
N SER A 642 -12.99 -5.71 -1.88
CA SER A 642 -13.59 -4.59 -1.15
C SER A 642 -14.50 -5.08 -0.01
N ALA A 643 -15.30 -6.11 -0.26
CA ALA A 643 -16.14 -6.75 0.76
C ALA A 643 -15.32 -7.39 1.89
N GLY A 644 -14.23 -8.09 1.54
CA GLY A 644 -13.33 -8.69 2.52
C GLY A 644 -12.65 -7.66 3.42
N LEU A 645 -12.18 -6.54 2.83
CA LEU A 645 -11.58 -5.42 3.59
C LEU A 645 -12.59 -4.74 4.50
N LEU A 646 -13.84 -4.56 4.03
CA LEU A 646 -14.91 -4.00 4.84
C LEU A 646 -15.26 -4.91 6.01
N ALA A 647 -15.38 -6.22 5.77
CA ALA A 647 -15.67 -7.18 6.83
C ALA A 647 -14.61 -7.14 7.94
N ASP A 648 -13.32 -7.08 7.58
CA ASP A 648 -12.23 -6.93 8.56
C ASP A 648 -12.37 -5.64 9.37
N LYS A 649 -12.71 -4.54 8.71
CA LYS A 649 -12.88 -3.24 9.38
C LYS A 649 -14.08 -3.24 10.32
N LEU A 650 -15.20 -3.83 9.91
CA LEU A 650 -16.40 -3.96 10.77
C LEU A 650 -16.11 -4.82 12.00
N ALA A 651 -15.41 -5.94 11.84
CA ALA A 651 -15.01 -6.78 12.97
C ALA A 651 -14.08 -6.04 13.95
N ALA A 652 -13.14 -5.23 13.43
CA ALA A 652 -12.27 -4.41 14.28
C ALA A 652 -13.06 -3.33 15.05
N ILE A 653 -14.07 -2.73 14.42
CA ILE A 653 -14.98 -1.76 15.06
C ILE A 653 -15.82 -2.46 16.14
N GLU A 654 -16.45 -3.58 15.83
CA GLU A 654 -17.28 -4.35 16.75
C GLU A 654 -16.51 -4.77 18.01
N LYS A 655 -15.27 -5.22 17.84
CA LYS A 655 -14.37 -5.62 18.95
C LYS A 655 -14.11 -4.50 19.96
N THR A 656 -14.21 -3.23 19.56
CA THR A 656 -14.04 -2.09 20.49
C THR A 656 -15.20 -1.92 21.48
N GLY A 657 -16.36 -2.48 21.19
CA GLY A 657 -17.61 -2.22 21.93
C GLY A 657 -18.14 -0.79 21.80
N ALA A 658 -17.55 0.03 20.93
CA ALA A 658 -17.96 1.43 20.75
C ALA A 658 -19.30 1.54 20.01
N GLY A 659 -20.19 2.41 20.47
CA GLY A 659 -21.45 2.72 19.80
C GLY A 659 -21.30 3.68 18.61
N ILE A 660 -20.17 4.39 18.53
CA ILE A 660 -19.87 5.33 17.44
C ILE A 660 -18.49 5.04 16.86
N VAL A 661 -18.40 5.01 15.52
CA VAL A 661 -17.12 5.08 14.81
C VAL A 661 -17.00 6.42 14.08
N ALA A 662 -16.02 7.23 14.47
CA ALA A 662 -15.73 8.53 13.87
C ALA A 662 -14.69 8.42 12.74
N MET A 663 -14.77 9.34 11.76
CA MET A 663 -13.82 9.45 10.65
C MET A 663 -13.98 10.76 9.90
N ASP A 664 -12.97 11.14 9.10
CA ASP A 664 -12.99 12.39 8.30
C ASP A 664 -13.16 12.17 6.79
N CYS A 665 -13.29 10.94 6.33
CA CYS A 665 -13.40 10.66 4.89
C CYS A 665 -14.81 10.23 4.51
N PRO A 666 -15.54 11.00 3.67
CA PRO A 666 -16.89 10.64 3.24
C PRO A 666 -16.92 9.35 2.40
N GLY A 667 -15.81 8.96 1.75
CA GLY A 667 -15.69 7.66 1.08
C GLY A 667 -15.61 6.50 2.06
N CYS A 668 -14.83 6.62 3.14
CA CYS A 668 -14.79 5.64 4.22
C CYS A 668 -16.14 5.58 4.94
N LEU A 669 -16.77 6.74 5.16
CA LEU A 669 -18.10 6.81 5.76
C LEU A 669 -19.15 6.06 4.94
N LEU A 670 -19.17 6.23 3.62
CA LEU A 670 -20.04 5.49 2.71
C LEU A 670 -19.85 3.98 2.88
N GLN A 671 -18.60 3.55 2.90
CA GLN A 671 -18.24 2.13 3.00
C GLN A 671 -18.66 1.53 4.35
N ILE A 672 -18.26 2.18 5.44
CA ILE A 672 -18.50 1.68 6.82
C ILE A 672 -19.95 1.83 7.21
N ARG A 673 -20.58 3.00 6.97
CA ARG A 673 -22.00 3.24 7.25
C ARG A 673 -22.91 2.24 6.49
N GLY A 674 -22.59 2.03 5.21
CA GLY A 674 -23.30 1.05 4.39
C GLY A 674 -23.06 -0.39 4.84
N GLY A 675 -21.85 -0.71 5.31
CA GLY A 675 -21.49 -2.01 5.88
C GLY A 675 -22.23 -2.29 7.19
N CYS A 676 -22.20 -1.36 8.15
CA CYS A 676 -22.96 -1.48 9.42
C CYS A 676 -24.46 -1.73 9.15
N ARG A 677 -25.04 -0.97 8.21
CA ARG A 677 -26.46 -1.16 7.83
C ARG A 677 -26.72 -2.55 7.26
N ARG A 678 -25.83 -3.07 6.42
CA ARG A 678 -26.02 -4.36 5.76
C ARG A 678 -25.78 -5.56 6.69
N SER A 679 -24.80 -5.46 7.60
CA SER A 679 -24.49 -6.50 8.59
C SER A 679 -25.38 -6.47 9.83
N GLY A 680 -26.18 -5.40 10.02
CA GLY A 680 -26.97 -5.22 11.25
C GLY A 680 -26.14 -4.79 12.46
N LEU A 681 -24.89 -4.34 12.26
CA LEU A 681 -24.03 -3.88 13.35
C LEU A 681 -24.58 -2.57 13.93
N ALA A 682 -24.90 -2.58 15.24
CA ALA A 682 -25.49 -1.46 15.97
C ALA A 682 -24.43 -0.39 16.32
N VAL A 683 -23.67 0.07 15.33
CA VAL A 683 -22.66 1.13 15.45
C VAL A 683 -22.99 2.27 14.49
N ARG A 684 -23.05 3.49 15.02
CA ARG A 684 -23.21 4.70 14.21
C ARG A 684 -21.88 5.13 13.61
N ALA A 685 -21.79 5.13 12.29
CA ALA A 685 -20.65 5.75 11.60
C ALA A 685 -20.92 7.26 11.37
N ALA A 686 -20.02 8.14 11.83
CA ALA A 686 -20.20 9.59 11.77
C ALA A 686 -18.92 10.29 11.30
N HIS A 687 -19.08 11.41 10.61
CA HIS A 687 -17.98 12.32 10.30
C HIS A 687 -17.68 13.19 11.54
N THR A 688 -16.39 13.52 11.76
CA THR A 688 -15.99 14.38 12.90
C THR A 688 -16.79 15.67 12.98
N ALA A 689 -17.10 16.31 11.83
CA ALA A 689 -17.91 17.51 11.80
C ALA A 689 -19.36 17.30 12.27
N GLU A 690 -19.97 16.13 11.98
CA GLU A 690 -21.33 15.79 12.47
C GLU A 690 -21.33 15.69 14.01
N LEU A 691 -20.31 15.00 14.56
CA LEU A 691 -20.19 14.86 16.01
C LEU A 691 -20.00 16.21 16.71
N LEU A 692 -19.12 17.05 16.19
CA LEU A 692 -18.88 18.39 16.77
C LEU A 692 -20.14 19.26 16.68
N ASP A 693 -20.88 19.27 15.58
CA ASP A 693 -22.12 20.04 15.45
C ASP A 693 -23.16 19.62 16.48
N GLU A 694 -23.31 18.30 16.71
CA GLU A 694 -24.22 17.75 17.70
C GLU A 694 -23.84 18.12 19.14
N PHE A 695 -22.54 18.06 19.47
CA PHE A 695 -22.05 18.35 20.82
C PHE A 695 -21.95 19.84 21.17
N LEU A 696 -21.68 20.68 20.19
CA LEU A 696 -21.59 22.12 20.38
C LEU A 696 -22.96 22.82 20.30
N THR A 697 -24.05 22.10 20.10
CA THR A 697 -25.41 22.68 20.09
C THR A 697 -25.95 22.73 21.51
N ASP A 698 -26.29 23.91 22.00
CA ASP A 698 -26.99 24.11 23.28
C ASP A 698 -28.38 23.43 23.20
N GLY A 699 -28.55 22.34 23.92
CA GLY A 699 -29.85 21.66 24.07
C GLY A 699 -30.15 20.60 22.97
N LEU A 700 -29.54 19.45 23.05
CA LEU A 700 -30.17 18.23 22.58
C LEU A 700 -31.32 17.91 23.53
N THR A 701 -32.53 18.36 23.16
CA THR A 701 -33.73 17.82 23.76
C THR A 701 -33.66 16.28 23.75
N SER A 702 -33.87 15.69 24.91
CA SER A 702 -33.91 14.26 25.20
C SER A 702 -34.89 13.51 24.30
N GLY A 703 -34.53 13.27 23.04
CA GLY A 703 -35.39 12.69 22.03
C GLY A 703 -34.63 12.08 20.86
N GLY A 704 -34.09 10.90 21.06
CA GLY A 704 -34.06 9.89 20.01
C GLY A 704 -33.21 10.07 18.75
N ARG A 705 -32.22 10.98 18.65
CA ARG A 705 -31.37 11.14 17.46
C ARG A 705 -29.98 10.49 17.54
N LEU A 706 -29.50 10.14 18.72
CA LEU A 706 -28.19 9.52 18.89
C LEU A 706 -28.10 8.05 18.40
N LEU A 707 -29.25 7.37 18.20
CA LEU A 707 -29.31 5.95 17.84
C LEU A 707 -30.10 5.64 16.56
N ARG A 708 -30.44 6.63 15.71
CA ARG A 708 -31.12 6.37 14.44
C ARG A 708 -30.25 6.60 13.21
#